data_ec81a8dc664d0dbfa1005997338c4211
#
_entry.id   ec81a8dc664d0dbfa1005997338c4211
#
_cell.length_a   1.000
_cell.length_b   1.000
_cell.length_c   1.000
_cell.angle_alpha   90.00
_cell.angle_beta   90.00
_cell.angle_gamma   90.00
#
_symmetry.space_group_name_H-M   'P 1'
#
loop_
_entity.id
_entity.type
_entity.pdbx_description
1 polymer ?
#
loop_
_entity_poly.entity_id
_entity_poly.type
_entity_poly.pdbx_seq_one_letter_code
_entity_poly.pdbx_strand_id
1 'polypeptide(L)'
;MQEIDQTWLPFTNLMLNHVFNVLMICSDYDRFLINGDGKVEEQLFFEYTQLGLSNPPKITYSSTGEEGIELLDSRNFELVIIMLEQDPNIGQNLAEKIKKKFKEIPILVLSPTPSIKKNQKIKNIIKSSSIDYLFYWQGNPNIFLAMTKLIEDKINIYPDTQEADIQAILLIEDSVRYYSSYLPKIYSILISQNRESITEALNLWGKTLRMRGRPKILLATNYEEAEEYYNKYKHNLLGIISDVQFKIEGKDNDRAGFKLLDQVEKEKRDIPFLFQTSVHNIEEDIKKYSNHMNVAWLEKSDLSFFEHLENYMQENYGFGPLLFKDQKTGEIIKTINTMKELQHQLPNLPAESFCYHLVRNDFSKWLRARSLFKLAEKVKPYQLQKDQDPKSLQIELSEIIQEYRANRNKGVIAEFSKDNYDEMSFFTRLGSGSLGGKGRGLAFIDFQINTSHLADKYPNYYFSIPRTVVICTDFFSDFLKKNKINRLDLLKKTDKSILKYFLEKPLPKELETDLKEILEVIIKPISVRSSSLLEDSHFQPFAGIYETCMLSNLGSPEKRLKELKDAIRTVYASTFFARSQSYLESTGHIAEEEKMAIVVQQITGSRHGEYWYPNIGGVAKSINYYPFPGEQSNSGIGMLTFGFGKSIVDNGESFKFSPVHPKRSYPSKTQDFFYALNLEAPFEPLKGNLDNLELLPIEKAFEDLDGIKNIASTFDSSTFELSEDPNCEGIKQITYNGILKYDTFPLADMVKNIL
;
A
#
# COMPACT_ATOMS: atom_id res chain seq x y z
N MET A 1 11.05 8.22 -19.71
CA MET A 1 9.76 7.84 -19.10
C MET A 1 9.72 6.31 -19.01
N GLN A 2 10.62 5.74 -18.20
CA GLN A 2 10.70 4.29 -17.99
C GLN A 2 10.86 4.04 -16.51
N GLU A 3 9.91 3.27 -15.97
CA GLU A 3 9.90 2.67 -14.63
C GLU A 3 9.96 3.60 -13.41
N ILE A 4 9.08 4.58 -13.35
CA ILE A 4 8.46 4.94 -12.06
C ILE A 4 7.93 3.63 -11.49
N ASP A 5 8.18 3.34 -10.22
CA ASP A 5 7.70 2.09 -9.60
C ASP A 5 6.21 1.92 -9.87
N GLN A 6 5.91 1.17 -10.94
CA GLN A 6 4.60 0.96 -11.51
C GLN A 6 3.83 -0.12 -10.74
N THR A 7 4.10 -0.27 -9.43
CA THR A 7 3.38 -1.25 -8.61
C THR A 7 1.87 -0.97 -8.56
N TRP A 8 1.47 0.26 -8.86
CA TRP A 8 0.05 0.68 -8.83
C TRP A 8 -0.59 0.82 -10.21
N LEU A 9 0.19 1.14 -11.26
CA LEU A 9 -0.33 1.34 -12.61
C LEU A 9 -1.13 0.13 -13.14
N PRO A 10 -0.69 -1.13 -12.95
CA PRO A 10 -1.49 -2.27 -13.38
C PRO A 10 -2.85 -2.31 -12.72
N PHE A 11 -2.95 -2.01 -11.41
CA PHE A 11 -4.20 -2.07 -10.68
C PHE A 11 -5.21 -0.99 -11.06
N THR A 12 -4.78 0.14 -11.61
CA THR A 12 -5.70 1.19 -12.10
C THR A 12 -6.45 0.75 -13.34
N ASN A 13 -5.84 -0.13 -14.13
CA ASN A 13 -6.40 -0.68 -15.37
C ASN A 13 -7.18 -2.00 -15.16
N LEU A 14 -7.25 -2.51 -13.92
CA LEU A 14 -7.98 -3.73 -13.61
C LEU A 14 -9.44 -3.47 -13.34
N MET A 15 -10.26 -4.48 -13.64
CA MET A 15 -11.70 -4.45 -13.38
C MET A 15 -12.35 -3.21 -13.99
N LEU A 16 -12.03 -2.88 -15.24
CA LEU A 16 -12.58 -1.70 -15.92
C LEU A 16 -14.08 -1.85 -16.21
N ASN A 17 -14.55 -3.08 -16.40
CA ASN A 17 -15.94 -3.35 -16.70
C ASN A 17 -16.67 -3.77 -15.42
N HIS A 18 -17.50 -2.88 -14.89
CA HIS A 18 -18.34 -3.11 -13.72
C HIS A 18 -19.81 -3.19 -14.12
N VAL A 19 -20.58 -3.96 -13.36
CA VAL A 19 -22.02 -4.00 -13.48
C VAL A 19 -22.61 -2.99 -12.48
N PHE A 20 -23.01 -1.81 -12.98
CA PHE A 20 -23.62 -0.75 -12.18
C PHE A 20 -25.14 -0.79 -12.23
N ASN A 21 -25.72 -1.15 -13.37
CA ASN A 21 -27.16 -1.15 -13.59
C ASN A 21 -27.63 -2.54 -14.03
N VAL A 22 -28.50 -3.12 -13.26
CA VAL A 22 -29.11 -4.42 -13.51
C VAL A 22 -30.59 -4.22 -13.84
N LEU A 23 -31.06 -4.71 -14.98
CA LEU A 23 -32.47 -4.80 -15.29
C LEU A 23 -32.98 -6.16 -14.82
N MET A 24 -33.94 -6.17 -13.92
CA MET A 24 -34.62 -7.38 -13.46
C MET A 24 -36.07 -7.41 -13.98
N ILE A 25 -36.34 -8.40 -14.83
CA ILE A 25 -37.67 -8.63 -15.38
C ILE A 25 -38.33 -9.76 -14.59
N CYS A 26 -39.33 -9.43 -13.79
CA CYS A 26 -40.04 -10.38 -12.93
C CYS A 26 -41.45 -9.89 -12.62
N SER A 27 -42.37 -10.79 -12.29
CA SER A 27 -43.74 -10.42 -11.87
C SER A 27 -43.69 -9.59 -10.58
N ASP A 28 -44.75 -8.79 -10.33
CA ASP A 28 -44.88 -8.04 -9.09
C ASP A 28 -44.92 -8.95 -7.85
N TYR A 29 -45.43 -10.17 -8.00
CA TYR A 29 -45.42 -11.17 -6.95
C TYR A 29 -44.00 -11.68 -6.65
N ASP A 30 -43.21 -12.00 -7.67
CA ASP A 30 -41.83 -12.43 -7.48
C ASP A 30 -40.95 -11.31 -6.91
N ARG A 31 -41.20 -10.07 -7.36
CA ARG A 31 -40.56 -8.89 -6.78
C ARG A 31 -40.87 -8.74 -5.29
N PHE A 32 -42.13 -8.98 -4.90
CA PHE A 32 -42.53 -8.98 -3.49
C PHE A 32 -41.82 -10.08 -2.69
N LEU A 33 -41.75 -11.31 -3.24
CA LEU A 33 -41.10 -12.44 -2.59
C LEU A 33 -39.58 -12.18 -2.40
N ILE A 34 -38.93 -11.63 -3.43
CA ILE A 34 -37.51 -11.32 -3.40
C ILE A 34 -37.20 -10.22 -2.36
N ASN A 35 -38.11 -9.27 -2.18
CA ASN A 35 -37.97 -8.17 -1.24
C ASN A 35 -38.61 -8.44 0.14
N GLY A 36 -39.13 -9.65 0.39
CA GLY A 36 -39.99 -9.96 1.56
C GLY A 36 -39.31 -9.77 2.93
N ASP A 37 -38.01 -10.00 3.04
CA ASP A 37 -37.22 -9.82 4.28
C ASP A 37 -36.36 -8.54 4.28
N GLY A 38 -36.67 -7.57 3.45
CA GLY A 38 -35.91 -6.35 3.21
C GLY A 38 -35.61 -6.19 1.73
N LYS A 39 -35.39 -4.95 1.29
CA LYS A 39 -35.07 -4.73 -0.12
C LYS A 39 -33.74 -5.41 -0.48
N VAL A 40 -33.72 -6.21 -1.54
CA VAL A 40 -32.48 -6.83 -2.05
C VAL A 40 -31.34 -5.83 -2.21
N GLU A 41 -31.66 -4.60 -2.58
CA GLU A 41 -30.69 -3.50 -2.71
C GLU A 41 -30.06 -3.15 -1.36
N GLU A 42 -30.81 -3.13 -0.25
CA GLU A 42 -30.29 -2.86 1.09
C GLU A 42 -29.39 -4.00 1.59
N GLN A 43 -29.77 -5.25 1.30
CA GLN A 43 -28.99 -6.42 1.62
C GLN A 43 -27.70 -6.49 0.79
N LEU A 44 -27.79 -6.21 -0.50
CA LEU A 44 -26.62 -6.06 -1.37
C LEU A 44 -25.68 -4.95 -0.89
N PHE A 45 -26.23 -3.80 -0.52
CA PHE A 45 -25.44 -2.70 0.02
C PHE A 45 -24.72 -3.12 1.31
N PHE A 46 -25.42 -3.84 2.20
CA PHE A 46 -24.84 -4.37 3.43
C PHE A 46 -23.70 -5.37 3.12
N GLU A 47 -23.91 -6.35 2.24
CA GLU A 47 -22.89 -7.31 1.84
C GLU A 47 -21.69 -6.65 1.17
N TYR A 48 -21.92 -5.68 0.26
CA TYR A 48 -20.83 -4.91 -0.34
C TYR A 48 -20.01 -4.16 0.70
N THR A 49 -20.70 -3.56 1.70
CA THR A 49 -20.03 -2.86 2.82
C THR A 49 -19.24 -3.83 3.69
N GLN A 50 -19.84 -4.96 4.07
CA GLN A 50 -19.19 -6.01 4.86
C GLN A 50 -17.91 -6.54 4.16
N LEU A 51 -17.99 -6.75 2.87
CA LEU A 51 -16.86 -7.23 2.05
C LEU A 51 -15.88 -6.10 1.64
N GLY A 52 -16.18 -4.86 2.00
CA GLY A 52 -15.35 -3.69 1.66
C GLY A 52 -15.35 -3.38 0.16
N LEU A 53 -16.39 -3.76 -0.55
CA LEU A 53 -16.59 -3.42 -1.96
C LEU A 53 -17.26 -2.06 -2.09
N SER A 54 -16.93 -1.32 -3.14
CA SER A 54 -17.59 -0.06 -3.50
C SER A 54 -18.64 -0.28 -4.59
N ASN A 55 -19.62 0.64 -4.66
CA ASN A 55 -20.61 0.73 -5.73
C ASN A 55 -21.43 -0.56 -5.95
N PRO A 56 -22.35 -0.91 -5.03
CA PRO A 56 -23.30 -1.98 -5.26
C PRO A 56 -24.16 -1.69 -6.50
N PRO A 57 -24.53 -2.70 -7.30
CA PRO A 57 -25.34 -2.52 -8.49
C PRO A 57 -26.73 -2.01 -8.14
N LYS A 58 -27.24 -1.09 -8.95
CA LYS A 58 -28.62 -0.62 -8.88
C LYS A 58 -29.53 -1.55 -9.66
N ILE A 59 -30.56 -2.10 -9.00
CA ILE A 59 -31.52 -2.96 -9.65
C ILE A 59 -32.74 -2.15 -10.09
N THR A 60 -33.06 -2.18 -11.38
CA THR A 60 -34.28 -1.61 -11.94
C THR A 60 -35.23 -2.76 -12.29
N TYR A 61 -36.45 -2.69 -11.81
CA TYR A 61 -37.46 -3.74 -12.02
C TYR A 61 -38.39 -3.36 -13.17
N SER A 62 -38.77 -4.37 -13.94
CA SER A 62 -39.82 -4.33 -14.93
C SER A 62 -40.79 -5.50 -14.70
N SER A 63 -42.08 -5.26 -14.77
CA SER A 63 -43.10 -6.29 -14.56
C SER A 63 -43.45 -7.06 -15.83
N THR A 64 -43.08 -6.55 -17.01
CA THR A 64 -43.33 -7.18 -18.29
C THR A 64 -42.08 -7.20 -19.18
N GLY A 65 -42.04 -8.13 -20.14
CA GLY A 65 -40.95 -8.19 -21.11
C GLY A 65 -40.92 -6.98 -22.05
N GLU A 66 -42.08 -6.44 -22.43
CA GLU A 66 -42.21 -5.25 -23.28
C GLU A 66 -41.63 -4.03 -22.59
N GLU A 67 -42.04 -3.75 -21.36
CA GLU A 67 -41.50 -2.66 -20.56
C GLU A 67 -39.96 -2.81 -20.34
N GLY A 68 -39.51 -4.05 -20.14
CA GLY A 68 -38.07 -4.35 -20.03
C GLY A 68 -37.30 -3.96 -21.29
N ILE A 69 -37.83 -4.23 -22.49
CA ILE A 69 -37.22 -3.85 -23.76
C ILE A 69 -37.24 -2.32 -23.95
N GLU A 70 -38.31 -1.63 -23.55
CA GLU A 70 -38.40 -0.17 -23.59
C GLU A 70 -37.37 0.49 -22.65
N LEU A 71 -37.17 -0.07 -21.47
CA LEU A 71 -36.14 0.36 -20.56
C LEU A 71 -34.72 0.19 -21.13
N LEU A 72 -34.44 -0.93 -21.80
CA LEU A 72 -33.18 -1.17 -22.49
C LEU A 72 -32.94 -0.18 -23.65
N ASP A 73 -33.98 0.32 -24.29
CA ASP A 73 -33.89 1.34 -25.34
C ASP A 73 -33.60 2.74 -24.76
N SER A 74 -34.05 3.01 -23.55
CA SER A 74 -33.98 4.36 -22.94
C SER A 74 -32.83 4.53 -21.97
N ARG A 75 -32.23 3.44 -21.46
CA ARG A 75 -31.18 3.46 -20.43
C ARG A 75 -30.14 2.38 -20.67
N ASN A 76 -28.92 2.61 -20.21
CA ASN A 76 -27.85 1.62 -20.26
C ASN A 76 -27.96 0.65 -19.07
N PHE A 77 -27.88 -0.61 -19.38
CA PHE A 77 -27.78 -1.71 -18.41
C PHE A 77 -26.62 -2.62 -18.83
N GLU A 78 -25.88 -3.09 -17.84
CA GLU A 78 -24.75 -4.01 -18.04
C GLU A 78 -25.12 -5.47 -17.82
N LEU A 79 -26.33 -5.73 -17.26
CA LEU A 79 -26.82 -7.07 -16.97
C LEU A 79 -28.34 -7.11 -17.00
N VAL A 80 -28.91 -8.15 -17.60
CA VAL A 80 -30.34 -8.46 -17.54
C VAL A 80 -30.56 -9.76 -16.77
N ILE A 81 -31.48 -9.75 -15.80
CA ILE A 81 -31.91 -10.92 -15.04
C ILE A 81 -33.40 -11.15 -15.35
N ILE A 82 -33.74 -12.34 -15.86
CA ILE A 82 -35.12 -12.72 -16.14
C ILE A 82 -35.57 -13.78 -15.13
N MET A 83 -36.61 -13.49 -14.36
CA MET A 83 -37.23 -14.48 -13.48
C MET A 83 -38.15 -15.39 -14.31
N LEU A 84 -37.97 -16.71 -14.15
CA LEU A 84 -38.83 -17.66 -14.86
C LEU A 84 -40.21 -17.73 -14.20
N GLU A 85 -41.23 -17.52 -15.03
CA GLU A 85 -42.61 -17.79 -14.71
C GLU A 85 -42.96 -19.27 -14.80
N GLN A 86 -44.28 -19.60 -14.68
CA GLN A 86 -44.77 -20.97 -14.76
C GLN A 86 -44.51 -21.62 -16.16
N ASP A 87 -44.44 -20.82 -17.23
CA ASP A 87 -44.01 -21.28 -18.55
C ASP A 87 -42.59 -20.80 -18.92
N PRO A 88 -41.60 -21.66 -18.77
CA PRO A 88 -40.21 -21.32 -19.07
C PRO A 88 -39.94 -20.84 -20.50
N ASN A 89 -40.80 -21.16 -21.47
CA ASN A 89 -40.64 -20.72 -22.85
C ASN A 89 -40.78 -19.19 -23.00
N ILE A 90 -41.57 -18.55 -22.13
CA ILE A 90 -41.75 -17.09 -22.15
C ILE A 90 -40.41 -16.41 -21.88
N GLY A 91 -39.69 -16.85 -20.87
CA GLY A 91 -38.37 -16.32 -20.51
C GLY A 91 -37.32 -16.56 -21.61
N GLN A 92 -37.34 -17.74 -22.26
CA GLN A 92 -36.44 -18.04 -23.37
C GLN A 92 -36.73 -17.13 -24.57
N ASN A 93 -38.00 -17.01 -24.99
CA ASN A 93 -38.39 -16.16 -26.11
C ASN A 93 -38.05 -14.68 -25.86
N LEU A 94 -38.18 -14.23 -24.61
CA LEU A 94 -37.82 -12.88 -24.22
C LEU A 94 -36.28 -12.68 -24.32
N ALA A 95 -35.49 -13.62 -23.80
CA ALA A 95 -34.04 -13.59 -23.94
C ALA A 95 -33.57 -13.53 -25.40
N GLU A 96 -34.22 -14.34 -26.29
CA GLU A 96 -33.93 -14.32 -27.72
C GLU A 96 -34.28 -12.96 -28.37
N LYS A 97 -35.41 -12.35 -27.99
CA LYS A 97 -35.78 -11.01 -28.47
C LYS A 97 -34.78 -9.96 -28.02
N ILE A 98 -34.37 -10.00 -26.75
CA ILE A 98 -33.38 -9.07 -26.22
C ILE A 98 -32.03 -9.25 -26.93
N LYS A 99 -31.51 -10.47 -27.05
CA LYS A 99 -30.22 -10.74 -27.72
C LYS A 99 -30.21 -10.36 -29.21
N LYS A 100 -31.32 -10.43 -29.89
CA LYS A 100 -31.42 -9.95 -31.30
C LYS A 100 -31.16 -8.45 -31.43
N LYS A 101 -31.58 -7.66 -30.43
CA LYS A 101 -31.43 -6.19 -30.42
C LYS A 101 -30.17 -5.73 -29.68
N PHE A 102 -29.83 -6.38 -28.56
CA PHE A 102 -28.73 -6.06 -27.68
C PHE A 102 -27.79 -7.26 -27.54
N LYS A 103 -26.95 -7.50 -28.55
CA LYS A 103 -26.15 -8.73 -28.70
C LYS A 103 -25.17 -8.95 -27.54
N GLU A 104 -24.57 -7.88 -27.02
CA GLU A 104 -23.46 -7.94 -26.04
C GLU A 104 -23.95 -7.98 -24.59
N ILE A 105 -25.23 -7.65 -24.31
CA ILE A 105 -25.73 -7.61 -22.93
C ILE A 105 -25.83 -9.04 -22.37
N PRO A 106 -25.16 -9.37 -21.24
CA PRO A 106 -25.34 -10.66 -20.58
C PRO A 106 -26.78 -10.84 -20.08
N ILE A 107 -27.31 -12.04 -20.28
CA ILE A 107 -28.66 -12.40 -19.82
C ILE A 107 -28.55 -13.59 -18.87
N LEU A 108 -28.94 -13.39 -17.63
CA LEU A 108 -29.09 -14.44 -16.63
C LEU A 108 -30.55 -14.77 -16.42
N VAL A 109 -30.82 -16.03 -16.19
CA VAL A 109 -32.16 -16.49 -15.87
C VAL A 109 -32.20 -16.99 -14.44
N LEU A 110 -33.21 -16.59 -13.67
CA LEU A 110 -33.42 -16.99 -12.29
C LEU A 110 -34.69 -17.84 -12.17
N SER A 111 -34.57 -19.08 -11.70
CA SER A 111 -35.69 -20.02 -11.51
C SER A 111 -36.08 -20.13 -10.06
N PRO A 112 -37.38 -20.00 -9.70
CA PRO A 112 -37.85 -20.19 -8.33
C PRO A 112 -38.02 -21.66 -7.93
N THR A 113 -37.91 -22.62 -8.87
CA THR A 113 -38.17 -24.03 -8.61
C THR A 113 -36.95 -24.92 -8.80
N PRO A 114 -36.67 -25.86 -7.86
CA PRO A 114 -35.53 -26.76 -7.95
C PRO A 114 -35.69 -27.92 -8.95
N SER A 115 -36.88 -28.10 -9.50
CA SER A 115 -37.21 -29.27 -10.34
C SER A 115 -36.67 -29.19 -11.79
N ILE A 116 -35.44 -28.70 -11.95
CA ILE A 116 -34.81 -28.49 -13.26
C ILE A 116 -34.64 -29.85 -14.01
N LYS A 117 -34.31 -30.95 -13.28
CA LYS A 117 -34.05 -32.25 -13.90
C LYS A 117 -35.28 -32.91 -14.50
N LYS A 118 -36.48 -32.59 -14.02
CA LYS A 118 -37.75 -33.21 -14.51
C LYS A 118 -38.44 -32.40 -15.60
N ASN A 119 -38.07 -31.14 -15.83
CA ASN A 119 -38.74 -30.27 -16.78
C ASN A 119 -37.93 -30.15 -18.07
N GLN A 120 -38.37 -30.80 -19.14
CA GLN A 120 -37.72 -30.78 -20.45
C GLN A 120 -37.60 -29.36 -21.05
N LYS A 121 -38.55 -28.45 -20.71
CA LYS A 121 -38.52 -27.05 -21.16
C LYS A 121 -37.36 -26.28 -20.54
N ILE A 122 -37.04 -26.51 -19.26
CA ILE A 122 -35.88 -25.89 -18.60
C ILE A 122 -34.54 -26.42 -19.17
N LYS A 123 -34.49 -27.71 -19.57
CA LYS A 123 -33.31 -28.24 -20.25
C LYS A 123 -33.05 -27.56 -21.60
N ASN A 124 -34.08 -27.09 -22.28
CA ASN A 124 -33.93 -26.35 -23.56
C ASN A 124 -33.39 -24.94 -23.29
N ILE A 125 -33.76 -24.28 -22.18
CA ILE A 125 -33.22 -22.99 -21.79
C ILE A 125 -31.72 -23.04 -21.60
N ILE A 126 -31.22 -24.07 -20.91
CA ILE A 126 -29.77 -24.26 -20.66
C ILE A 126 -28.98 -24.40 -21.97
N LYS A 127 -29.62 -24.89 -23.06
CA LYS A 127 -29.02 -25.04 -24.38
C LYS A 127 -29.13 -23.80 -25.26
N SER A 128 -29.86 -22.77 -24.83
CA SER A 128 -30.08 -21.58 -25.64
C SER A 128 -28.82 -20.71 -25.64
N SER A 129 -28.28 -20.35 -26.79
CA SER A 129 -27.16 -19.42 -26.96
C SER A 129 -27.50 -17.97 -26.55
N SER A 130 -28.80 -17.71 -26.26
CA SER A 130 -29.27 -16.37 -25.83
C SER A 130 -29.20 -16.14 -24.33
N ILE A 131 -28.86 -17.17 -23.55
CA ILE A 131 -28.80 -17.12 -22.07
C ILE A 131 -27.40 -17.50 -21.63
N ASP A 132 -26.75 -16.62 -20.87
CA ASP A 132 -25.39 -16.85 -20.40
C ASP A 132 -25.34 -17.86 -19.27
N TYR A 133 -26.18 -17.72 -18.23
CA TYR A 133 -26.30 -18.69 -17.13
C TYR A 133 -27.74 -18.76 -16.62
N LEU A 134 -28.10 -19.94 -16.06
CA LEU A 134 -29.34 -20.18 -15.32
C LEU A 134 -29.01 -20.34 -13.84
N PHE A 135 -29.69 -19.64 -12.97
CA PHE A 135 -29.55 -19.75 -11.51
C PHE A 135 -30.85 -20.23 -10.85
N TYR A 136 -30.69 -20.85 -9.68
CA TYR A 136 -31.82 -21.27 -8.86
C TYR A 136 -31.93 -20.37 -7.64
N TRP A 137 -33.11 -19.75 -7.47
CA TRP A 137 -33.42 -18.90 -6.32
C TRP A 137 -33.73 -19.74 -5.07
N GLN A 138 -32.93 -19.61 -4.03
CA GLN A 138 -33.06 -20.32 -2.75
C GLN A 138 -33.46 -19.40 -1.58
N GLY A 139 -33.91 -18.19 -1.85
CA GLY A 139 -34.19 -17.20 -0.82
C GLY A 139 -32.95 -16.47 -0.28
N ASN A 140 -31.76 -16.71 -0.83
CA ASN A 140 -30.54 -16.06 -0.37
C ASN A 140 -30.16 -14.88 -1.30
N PRO A 141 -30.20 -13.63 -0.82
CA PRO A 141 -29.87 -12.44 -1.63
C PRO A 141 -28.41 -12.39 -2.13
N ASN A 142 -27.49 -13.11 -1.49
CA ASN A 142 -26.11 -13.17 -1.91
C ASN A 142 -25.89 -13.79 -3.30
N ILE A 143 -26.95 -14.41 -3.85
CA ILE A 143 -26.94 -14.88 -5.24
C ILE A 143 -26.78 -13.71 -6.23
N PHE A 144 -27.33 -12.52 -5.93
CA PHE A 144 -27.18 -11.34 -6.77
C PHE A 144 -25.74 -10.83 -6.79
N LEU A 145 -25.04 -10.89 -5.63
CA LEU A 145 -23.59 -10.63 -5.58
C LEU A 145 -22.83 -11.62 -6.49
N ALA A 146 -23.13 -12.92 -6.36
CA ALA A 146 -22.47 -13.96 -7.14
C ALA A 146 -22.73 -13.80 -8.65
N MET A 147 -23.98 -13.55 -9.05
CA MET A 147 -24.35 -13.31 -10.44
C MET A 147 -23.62 -12.10 -11.04
N THR A 148 -23.61 -10.98 -10.32
CA THR A 148 -22.92 -9.76 -10.73
C THR A 148 -21.42 -10.00 -10.89
N LYS A 149 -20.79 -10.58 -9.86
CA LYS A 149 -19.34 -10.83 -9.88
C LYS A 149 -18.91 -11.88 -10.91
N LEU A 150 -19.75 -12.89 -11.19
CA LEU A 150 -19.47 -13.87 -12.22
C LEU A 150 -19.42 -13.23 -13.62
N ILE A 151 -20.34 -12.31 -13.91
CA ILE A 151 -20.34 -11.56 -15.17
C ILE A 151 -19.14 -10.61 -15.24
N GLU A 152 -18.87 -9.87 -14.19
CA GLU A 152 -17.67 -9.01 -14.12
C GLU A 152 -16.39 -9.83 -14.34
N ASP A 153 -16.25 -10.99 -13.72
CA ASP A 153 -15.09 -11.86 -13.86
C ASP A 153 -14.94 -12.38 -15.28
N LYS A 154 -16.04 -12.82 -15.92
CA LYS A 154 -16.06 -13.31 -17.31
C LYS A 154 -15.58 -12.24 -18.29
N ILE A 155 -15.99 -10.99 -18.10
CA ILE A 155 -15.67 -9.89 -19.02
C ILE A 155 -14.22 -9.41 -18.79
N ASN A 156 -13.79 -9.33 -17.52
CA ASN A 156 -12.49 -8.74 -17.17
C ASN A 156 -11.33 -9.75 -17.16
N ILE A 157 -11.56 -11.06 -17.14
CA ILE A 157 -10.48 -12.05 -16.99
C ILE A 157 -9.39 -11.90 -18.06
N TYR A 158 -9.78 -11.71 -19.34
CA TYR A 158 -8.79 -11.60 -20.41
C TYR A 158 -7.95 -10.32 -20.30
N PRO A 159 -8.52 -9.10 -20.24
CA PRO A 159 -7.70 -7.90 -20.06
C PRO A 159 -6.90 -7.91 -18.74
N ASP A 160 -7.49 -8.37 -17.65
CA ASP A 160 -6.83 -8.37 -16.34
C ASP A 160 -5.64 -9.35 -16.29
N THR A 161 -5.73 -10.50 -16.96
CA THR A 161 -4.59 -11.45 -17.05
C THR A 161 -3.45 -10.91 -17.91
N GLN A 162 -3.75 -10.12 -18.96
CA GLN A 162 -2.71 -9.51 -19.79
C GLN A 162 -2.02 -8.34 -19.08
N GLU A 163 -2.76 -7.55 -18.31
CA GLU A 163 -2.25 -6.34 -17.67
C GLU A 163 -1.42 -6.66 -16.42
N ALA A 164 -1.88 -7.58 -15.57
CA ALA A 164 -1.27 -7.81 -14.26
C ALA A 164 -1.17 -9.29 -13.85
N ASP A 165 -1.23 -10.22 -14.79
CA ASP A 165 -1.14 -11.67 -14.50
C ASP A 165 -2.14 -12.12 -13.41
N ILE A 166 -3.38 -11.57 -13.47
CA ILE A 166 -4.43 -11.88 -12.50
C ILE A 166 -4.77 -13.35 -12.52
N GLN A 167 -4.98 -13.92 -11.34
CA GLN A 167 -5.26 -15.33 -11.15
C GLN A 167 -6.75 -15.66 -11.29
N ALA A 168 -7.05 -16.90 -11.61
CA ALA A 168 -8.40 -17.43 -11.69
C ALA A 168 -8.55 -18.76 -10.94
N ILE A 169 -9.75 -19.01 -10.46
CA ILE A 169 -10.21 -20.31 -9.96
C ILE A 169 -11.17 -20.86 -11.01
N LEU A 170 -10.88 -22.04 -11.54
CA LEU A 170 -11.79 -22.74 -12.46
C LEU A 170 -12.76 -23.61 -11.66
N LEU A 171 -14.03 -23.23 -11.65
CA LEU A 171 -15.12 -23.99 -11.05
C LEU A 171 -15.87 -24.76 -12.14
N ILE A 172 -15.91 -26.08 -12.03
CA ILE A 172 -16.57 -26.97 -12.99
C ILE A 172 -17.74 -27.65 -12.29
N GLU A 173 -18.96 -27.28 -12.67
CA GLU A 173 -20.19 -27.82 -12.09
C GLU A 173 -21.35 -27.65 -13.09
N ASP A 174 -21.96 -28.72 -13.54
CA ASP A 174 -23.07 -28.68 -14.49
C ASP A 174 -24.45 -28.60 -13.82
N SER A 175 -24.51 -28.84 -12.52
CA SER A 175 -25.76 -28.76 -11.76
C SER A 175 -26.07 -27.35 -11.31
N VAL A 176 -27.11 -26.75 -11.91
CA VAL A 176 -27.62 -25.43 -11.54
C VAL A 176 -27.85 -25.27 -10.03
N ARG A 177 -28.35 -26.35 -9.37
CA ARG A 177 -28.58 -26.32 -7.93
C ARG A 177 -27.30 -26.12 -7.14
N TYR A 178 -26.23 -26.82 -7.50
CA TYR A 178 -24.98 -26.79 -6.76
C TYR A 178 -24.23 -25.49 -7.02
N TYR A 179 -24.01 -25.07 -8.27
CA TYR A 179 -23.27 -23.82 -8.48
C TYR A 179 -24.04 -22.58 -8.01
N SER A 180 -25.40 -22.58 -8.03
CA SER A 180 -26.19 -21.50 -7.44
C SER A 180 -26.01 -21.40 -5.92
N SER A 181 -25.75 -22.53 -5.24
CA SER A 181 -25.46 -22.55 -3.81
C SER A 181 -24.00 -22.23 -3.49
N TYR A 182 -23.06 -22.71 -4.33
CA TYR A 182 -21.62 -22.58 -4.09
C TYR A 182 -21.07 -21.20 -4.38
N LEU A 183 -21.43 -20.62 -5.53
CA LEU A 183 -20.89 -19.34 -5.98
C LEU A 183 -21.02 -18.21 -4.94
N PRO A 184 -22.19 -17.98 -4.30
CA PRO A 184 -22.33 -16.96 -3.27
C PRO A 184 -21.31 -17.15 -2.14
N LYS A 185 -21.12 -18.39 -1.69
CA LYS A 185 -20.21 -18.71 -0.60
C LYS A 185 -18.74 -18.61 -1.04
N ILE A 186 -18.40 -19.12 -2.24
CA ILE A 186 -17.04 -19.02 -2.78
C ILE A 186 -16.64 -17.56 -2.97
N TYR A 187 -17.53 -16.70 -3.50
CA TYR A 187 -17.27 -15.28 -3.63
C TYR A 187 -17.08 -14.59 -2.27
N SER A 188 -17.91 -14.93 -1.28
CA SER A 188 -17.76 -14.39 0.07
C SER A 188 -16.41 -14.77 0.68
N ILE A 189 -16.03 -16.05 0.61
CA ILE A 189 -14.71 -16.54 1.07
C ILE A 189 -13.59 -15.82 0.33
N LEU A 190 -13.63 -15.81 -1.01
CA LEU A 190 -12.60 -15.25 -1.86
C LEU A 190 -12.37 -13.77 -1.58
N ILE A 191 -13.44 -12.97 -1.50
CA ILE A 191 -13.36 -11.52 -1.27
C ILE A 191 -12.87 -11.23 0.15
N SER A 192 -13.37 -11.96 1.16
CA SER A 192 -12.92 -11.81 2.55
C SER A 192 -11.45 -12.15 2.70
N GLN A 193 -11.02 -13.29 2.17
CA GLN A 193 -9.62 -13.73 2.22
C GLN A 193 -8.69 -12.78 1.45
N ASN A 194 -9.12 -12.31 0.27
CA ASN A 194 -8.35 -11.31 -0.47
C ASN A 194 -8.20 -10.01 0.34
N ARG A 195 -9.27 -9.53 0.97
CA ARG A 195 -9.24 -8.34 1.85
C ARG A 195 -8.29 -8.51 3.03
N GLU A 196 -8.33 -9.66 3.70
CA GLU A 196 -7.45 -9.99 4.82
C GLU A 196 -6.00 -10.11 4.37
N SER A 197 -5.75 -10.72 3.22
CA SER A 197 -4.41 -10.89 2.64
C SER A 197 -3.76 -9.58 2.21
N ILE A 198 -4.55 -8.53 1.92
CA ILE A 198 -4.06 -7.19 1.55
C ILE A 198 -3.74 -6.33 2.81
N THR A 199 -3.47 -6.91 3.95
CA THR A 199 -3.09 -6.17 5.17
C THR A 199 -1.83 -5.34 4.99
N GLU A 200 -0.96 -5.72 4.08
CA GLU A 200 0.33 -5.05 3.82
C GLU A 200 0.25 -3.83 2.89
N ALA A 201 -0.93 -3.36 2.51
CA ALA A 201 -1.04 -2.12 1.77
C ALA A 201 -0.65 -0.94 2.66
N LEU A 202 0.24 -0.07 2.15
CA LEU A 202 0.81 1.05 2.92
C LEU A 202 -0.22 2.15 3.24
N ASN A 203 -1.32 2.20 2.47
CA ASN A 203 -2.40 3.16 2.67
C ASN A 203 -3.74 2.63 2.14
N LEU A 204 -4.83 3.30 2.49
CA LEU A 204 -6.19 2.90 2.11
C LEU A 204 -6.40 2.86 0.59
N TRP A 205 -5.82 3.81 -0.14
CA TRP A 205 -5.92 3.85 -1.61
C TRP A 205 -5.26 2.62 -2.25
N GLY A 206 -4.05 2.28 -1.80
CA GLY A 206 -3.34 1.08 -2.23
C GLY A 206 -4.09 -0.20 -1.88
N LYS A 207 -4.77 -0.24 -0.73
CA LYS A 207 -5.63 -1.36 -0.34
C LYS A 207 -6.80 -1.52 -1.32
N THR A 208 -7.50 -0.43 -1.60
CA THR A 208 -8.64 -0.42 -2.54
C THR A 208 -8.23 -0.84 -3.95
N LEU A 209 -7.09 -0.35 -4.44
CA LEU A 209 -6.58 -0.74 -5.75
C LEU A 209 -6.21 -2.23 -5.82
N ARG A 210 -5.53 -2.76 -4.82
CA ARG A 210 -5.16 -4.17 -4.78
C ARG A 210 -6.36 -5.11 -4.73
N MET A 211 -7.48 -4.70 -4.14
CA MET A 211 -8.72 -5.48 -4.18
C MET A 211 -9.23 -5.71 -5.60
N ARG A 212 -8.89 -4.87 -6.58
CA ARG A 212 -9.18 -5.10 -8.01
C ARG A 212 -8.40 -6.30 -8.57
N GLY A 213 -7.24 -6.60 -7.98
CA GLY A 213 -6.40 -7.74 -8.32
C GLY A 213 -6.85 -9.07 -7.72
N ARG A 214 -8.04 -9.17 -7.15
CA ARG A 214 -8.56 -10.43 -6.61
C ARG A 214 -8.63 -11.51 -7.71
N PRO A 215 -8.43 -12.77 -7.34
CA PRO A 215 -8.65 -13.87 -8.27
C PRO A 215 -10.07 -13.86 -8.84
N LYS A 216 -10.22 -14.26 -10.09
CA LYS A 216 -11.50 -14.37 -10.80
C LYS A 216 -12.06 -15.77 -10.68
N ILE A 217 -13.38 -15.94 -10.75
CA ILE A 217 -14.02 -17.25 -10.83
C ILE A 217 -14.49 -17.46 -12.26
N LEU A 218 -14.06 -18.56 -12.86
CA LEU A 218 -14.51 -19.03 -14.17
C LEU A 218 -15.40 -20.26 -13.96
N LEU A 219 -16.70 -20.13 -14.25
CA LEU A 219 -17.65 -21.22 -14.18
C LEU A 219 -17.72 -21.92 -15.54
N ALA A 220 -17.43 -23.21 -15.55
CA ALA A 220 -17.66 -24.11 -16.69
C ALA A 220 -18.77 -25.10 -16.35
N THR A 221 -19.70 -25.31 -17.28
CA THR A 221 -20.84 -26.21 -17.10
C THR A 221 -20.74 -27.50 -17.92
N ASN A 222 -19.67 -27.63 -18.70
CA ASN A 222 -19.34 -28.79 -19.50
C ASN A 222 -17.84 -28.91 -19.71
N TYR A 223 -17.39 -30.03 -20.31
CA TYR A 223 -15.97 -30.31 -20.49
C TYR A 223 -15.31 -29.33 -21.47
N GLU A 224 -15.99 -29.00 -22.54
CA GLU A 224 -15.46 -28.14 -23.61
C GLU A 224 -15.16 -26.74 -23.10
N GLU A 225 -16.06 -26.15 -22.29
CA GLU A 225 -15.82 -24.87 -21.61
C GLU A 225 -14.66 -24.97 -20.60
N ALA A 226 -14.61 -26.08 -19.83
CA ALA A 226 -13.56 -26.29 -18.86
C ALA A 226 -12.17 -26.42 -19.52
N GLU A 227 -12.09 -27.17 -20.63
CA GLU A 227 -10.88 -27.35 -21.41
C GLU A 227 -10.44 -26.05 -22.10
N GLU A 228 -11.38 -25.25 -22.63
CA GLU A 228 -11.10 -23.93 -23.20
C GLU A 228 -10.51 -23.00 -22.15
N TYR A 229 -11.16 -22.86 -20.99
CA TYR A 229 -10.66 -22.04 -19.89
C TYR A 229 -9.30 -22.54 -19.37
N TYR A 230 -9.13 -23.84 -19.20
CA TYR A 230 -7.86 -24.41 -18.82
C TYR A 230 -6.76 -24.06 -19.81
N ASN A 231 -6.94 -24.34 -21.09
CA ASN A 231 -5.92 -24.08 -22.10
C ASN A 231 -5.56 -22.59 -22.21
N LYS A 232 -6.55 -21.71 -22.08
CA LYS A 232 -6.37 -20.26 -22.18
C LYS A 232 -5.72 -19.65 -20.95
N TYR A 233 -6.05 -20.14 -19.74
CA TYR A 233 -5.64 -19.51 -18.49
C TYR A 233 -4.77 -20.39 -17.58
N LYS A 234 -4.26 -21.53 -18.06
CA LYS A 234 -3.49 -22.50 -17.25
C LYS A 234 -2.26 -21.91 -16.51
N HIS A 235 -1.73 -20.80 -16.99
CA HIS A 235 -0.63 -20.07 -16.31
C HIS A 235 -1.13 -19.21 -15.16
N ASN A 236 -2.41 -18.85 -15.19
CA ASN A 236 -3.07 -17.98 -14.23
C ASN A 236 -3.97 -18.74 -13.25
N LEU A 237 -4.14 -20.05 -13.42
CA LEU A 237 -4.99 -20.81 -12.51
C LEU A 237 -4.36 -20.95 -11.12
N LEU A 238 -5.09 -20.48 -10.12
CA LEU A 238 -4.79 -20.63 -8.71
C LEU A 238 -5.19 -22.03 -8.21
N GLY A 239 -6.28 -22.56 -8.75
CA GLY A 239 -6.77 -23.90 -8.47
C GLY A 239 -7.95 -24.27 -9.37
N ILE A 240 -8.28 -25.56 -9.36
CA ILE A 240 -9.43 -26.13 -10.05
C ILE A 240 -10.32 -26.79 -9.01
N ILE A 241 -11.62 -26.44 -9.00
CA ILE A 241 -12.67 -27.07 -8.22
C ILE A 241 -13.60 -27.74 -9.20
N SER A 242 -13.67 -29.06 -9.23
CA SER A 242 -14.38 -29.80 -10.26
C SER A 242 -15.35 -30.85 -9.69
N ASP A 243 -16.53 -30.94 -10.26
CA ASP A 243 -17.29 -32.18 -10.14
C ASP A 243 -16.51 -33.34 -10.79
N VAL A 244 -16.80 -34.56 -10.39
CA VAL A 244 -16.28 -35.77 -11.01
C VAL A 244 -17.06 -36.10 -12.29
N GLN A 245 -18.39 -35.90 -12.24
CA GLN A 245 -19.33 -36.29 -13.28
C GLN A 245 -19.98 -35.07 -13.92
N PHE A 246 -19.68 -34.82 -15.16
CA PHE A 246 -20.33 -33.76 -15.97
C PHE A 246 -20.29 -34.12 -17.49
N LYS A 247 -20.87 -33.28 -18.31
CA LYS A 247 -21.07 -33.59 -19.74
C LYS A 247 -19.81 -33.40 -20.58
N ILE A 248 -19.57 -34.36 -21.48
CA ILE A 248 -18.62 -34.27 -22.60
C ILE A 248 -19.44 -34.44 -23.90
N GLU A 249 -19.32 -33.54 -24.85
CA GLU A 249 -20.08 -33.50 -26.12
C GLU A 249 -21.60 -33.66 -25.89
N GLY A 250 -22.09 -33.04 -24.81
CA GLY A 250 -23.52 -33.08 -24.44
C GLY A 250 -24.02 -34.39 -23.82
N LYS A 251 -23.14 -35.38 -23.60
CA LYS A 251 -23.45 -36.68 -22.96
C LYS A 251 -22.87 -36.70 -21.56
N ASP A 252 -23.63 -37.26 -20.62
CA ASP A 252 -23.16 -37.47 -19.24
C ASP A 252 -21.93 -38.39 -19.21
N ASN A 253 -20.88 -38.03 -18.48
CA ASN A 253 -19.66 -38.81 -18.37
C ASN A 253 -19.24 -38.90 -16.91
N ASP A 254 -19.07 -40.14 -16.41
CA ASP A 254 -18.81 -40.42 -14.98
C ASP A 254 -17.37 -40.11 -14.55
N ARG A 255 -16.48 -39.80 -15.48
CA ARG A 255 -15.04 -39.54 -15.22
C ARG A 255 -14.53 -38.27 -15.90
N ALA A 256 -15.43 -37.34 -16.25
CA ALA A 256 -15.07 -36.12 -16.96
C ALA A 256 -14.02 -35.28 -16.17
N GLY A 257 -14.17 -35.18 -14.84
CA GLY A 257 -13.21 -34.48 -13.98
C GLY A 257 -11.83 -35.14 -13.96
N PHE A 258 -11.76 -36.47 -13.97
CA PHE A 258 -10.48 -37.19 -14.06
C PHE A 258 -9.81 -37.01 -15.42
N LYS A 259 -10.56 -36.92 -16.51
CA LYS A 259 -10.00 -36.63 -17.83
C LYS A 259 -9.29 -35.28 -17.88
N LEU A 260 -9.85 -34.28 -17.22
CA LEU A 260 -9.19 -32.99 -17.10
C LEU A 260 -7.96 -33.05 -16.18
N LEU A 261 -8.04 -33.79 -15.05
CA LEU A 261 -6.91 -34.02 -14.16
C LEU A 261 -5.74 -34.69 -14.88
N ASP A 262 -6.00 -35.72 -15.73
CA ASP A 262 -4.99 -36.37 -16.56
C ASP A 262 -4.28 -35.39 -17.51
N GLN A 263 -5.00 -34.39 -18.04
CA GLN A 263 -4.41 -33.34 -18.87
C GLN A 263 -3.49 -32.44 -18.05
N VAL A 264 -3.92 -32.00 -16.86
CA VAL A 264 -3.11 -31.18 -15.93
C VAL A 264 -1.83 -31.93 -15.52
N GLU A 265 -1.94 -33.23 -15.22
CA GLU A 265 -0.81 -34.09 -14.85
C GLU A 265 0.20 -34.24 -16.00
N LYS A 266 -0.27 -34.53 -17.21
CA LYS A 266 0.60 -34.65 -18.40
C LYS A 266 1.44 -33.40 -18.64
N GLU A 267 0.88 -32.24 -18.38
CA GLU A 267 1.59 -30.95 -18.48
C GLU A 267 2.50 -30.66 -17.28
N LYS A 268 2.54 -31.55 -16.26
CA LYS A 268 3.33 -31.40 -15.02
C LYS A 268 3.12 -30.06 -14.33
N ARG A 269 1.85 -29.63 -14.26
CA ARG A 269 1.50 -28.35 -13.63
C ARG A 269 1.17 -28.52 -12.16
N ASP A 270 1.76 -27.67 -11.33
CA ASP A 270 1.45 -27.62 -9.90
C ASP A 270 0.23 -26.72 -9.65
N ILE A 271 -0.96 -27.20 -10.07
CA ILE A 271 -2.26 -26.54 -9.84
C ILE A 271 -3.04 -27.40 -8.84
N PRO A 272 -3.40 -26.86 -7.66
CA PRO A 272 -4.25 -27.57 -6.71
C PRO A 272 -5.58 -27.97 -7.35
N PHE A 273 -5.97 -29.24 -7.21
CA PHE A 273 -7.18 -29.79 -7.79
C PHE A 273 -8.08 -30.34 -6.70
N LEU A 274 -9.28 -29.77 -6.57
CA LEU A 274 -10.28 -30.20 -5.59
C LEU A 274 -11.46 -30.84 -6.30
N PHE A 275 -11.72 -32.10 -6.04
CA PHE A 275 -12.97 -32.73 -6.44
C PHE A 275 -14.08 -32.43 -5.44
N GLN A 276 -15.25 -32.07 -5.95
CA GLN A 276 -16.50 -32.03 -5.20
C GLN A 276 -17.44 -33.09 -5.79
N THR A 277 -17.89 -34.02 -4.97
CA THR A 277 -18.57 -35.19 -5.52
C THR A 277 -19.71 -35.71 -4.66
N SER A 278 -20.72 -36.30 -5.29
CA SER A 278 -21.71 -37.16 -4.64
C SER A 278 -21.39 -38.67 -4.80
N VAL A 279 -20.28 -38.98 -5.45
CA VAL A 279 -19.84 -40.36 -5.69
C VAL A 279 -19.03 -40.86 -4.50
N HIS A 280 -19.40 -41.99 -3.96
CA HIS A 280 -18.65 -42.66 -2.90
C HIS A 280 -17.48 -43.43 -3.50
N ASN A 281 -16.40 -43.59 -2.71
CA ASN A 281 -15.21 -44.42 -3.06
C ASN A 281 -14.31 -43.89 -4.19
N ILE A 282 -14.16 -42.56 -4.32
CA ILE A 282 -13.17 -41.97 -5.27
C ILE A 282 -11.75 -41.92 -4.70
N GLU A 283 -11.57 -42.25 -3.43
CA GLU A 283 -10.27 -42.22 -2.73
C GLU A 283 -9.18 -43.04 -3.41
N GLU A 284 -9.52 -44.26 -3.87
CA GLU A 284 -8.57 -45.13 -4.57
C GLU A 284 -8.08 -44.52 -5.91
N ASP A 285 -8.99 -43.85 -6.61
CA ASP A 285 -8.63 -43.15 -7.86
C ASP A 285 -7.75 -41.95 -7.59
N ILE A 286 -8.04 -41.17 -6.54
CA ILE A 286 -7.25 -39.99 -6.16
C ILE A 286 -5.86 -40.38 -5.65
N LYS A 287 -5.72 -41.49 -4.93
CA LYS A 287 -4.41 -41.97 -4.45
C LYS A 287 -3.40 -42.19 -5.56
N LYS A 288 -3.83 -42.43 -6.81
CA LYS A 288 -2.94 -42.58 -7.96
C LYS A 288 -2.19 -41.27 -8.29
N TYR A 289 -2.80 -40.12 -8.00
CA TYR A 289 -2.26 -38.80 -8.30
C TYR A 289 -1.58 -38.16 -7.09
N SER A 290 -1.95 -38.55 -5.85
CA SER A 290 -1.53 -37.87 -4.60
C SER A 290 -0.02 -37.89 -4.32
N ASN A 291 0.75 -38.75 -5.00
CA ASN A 291 2.19 -38.82 -4.81
C ASN A 291 2.98 -37.66 -5.44
N HIS A 292 2.39 -36.92 -6.39
CA HIS A 292 3.06 -35.91 -7.19
C HIS A 292 2.18 -34.70 -7.56
N MET A 293 0.89 -34.74 -7.18
CA MET A 293 -0.05 -33.63 -7.38
C MET A 293 -0.80 -33.31 -6.10
N ASN A 294 -1.17 -32.04 -5.93
CA ASN A 294 -2.04 -31.60 -4.85
C ASN A 294 -3.51 -31.83 -5.24
N VAL A 295 -4.00 -33.05 -5.01
CA VAL A 295 -5.38 -33.45 -5.30
C VAL A 295 -6.09 -33.80 -4.01
N ALA A 296 -7.26 -33.19 -3.79
CA ALA A 296 -8.14 -33.45 -2.67
C ALA A 296 -9.59 -33.63 -3.13
N TRP A 297 -10.45 -34.06 -2.22
CA TRP A 297 -11.88 -34.22 -2.51
C TRP A 297 -12.75 -33.86 -1.30
N LEU A 298 -13.98 -33.43 -1.59
CA LEU A 298 -15.03 -33.12 -0.62
C LEU A 298 -16.34 -33.77 -1.06
N GLU A 299 -17.07 -34.35 -0.10
CA GLU A 299 -18.42 -34.86 -0.36
C GLU A 299 -19.45 -33.74 -0.38
N LYS A 300 -20.28 -33.66 -1.45
CA LYS A 300 -21.36 -32.68 -1.58
C LYS A 300 -22.46 -32.82 -0.49
N SER A 301 -22.54 -34.00 0.15
CA SER A 301 -23.47 -34.31 1.24
C SER A 301 -22.98 -33.92 2.61
N ASP A 302 -21.72 -33.53 2.75
CA ASP A 302 -21.14 -33.14 4.05
C ASP A 302 -21.78 -31.84 4.55
N LEU A 303 -22.26 -31.84 5.79
CA LEU A 303 -22.83 -30.67 6.46
C LEU A 303 -21.79 -29.55 6.67
N SER A 304 -20.51 -29.91 6.78
CA SER A 304 -19.38 -29.00 6.95
C SER A 304 -18.68 -28.69 5.61
N PHE A 305 -19.30 -28.99 4.46
CA PHE A 305 -18.71 -28.81 3.14
C PHE A 305 -18.07 -27.43 2.94
N PHE A 306 -18.78 -26.35 3.30
CA PHE A 306 -18.27 -25.00 3.11
C PHE A 306 -17.12 -24.63 4.04
N GLU A 307 -17.08 -25.18 5.24
CA GLU A 307 -15.97 -25.02 6.17
C GLU A 307 -14.71 -25.74 5.66
N HIS A 308 -14.88 -26.97 5.19
CA HIS A 308 -13.79 -27.73 4.58
C HIS A 308 -13.29 -27.06 3.28
N LEU A 309 -14.18 -26.51 2.47
CA LEU A 309 -13.83 -25.75 1.27
C LEU A 309 -13.02 -24.49 1.62
N GLU A 310 -13.44 -23.74 2.63
CA GLU A 310 -12.73 -22.55 3.11
C GLU A 310 -11.32 -22.89 3.59
N ASN A 311 -11.20 -23.92 4.43
CA ASN A 311 -9.90 -24.42 4.91
C ASN A 311 -9.00 -24.87 3.76
N TYR A 312 -9.55 -25.61 2.78
CA TYR A 312 -8.80 -26.03 1.60
C TYR A 312 -8.29 -24.83 0.79
N MET A 313 -9.12 -23.81 0.56
CA MET A 313 -8.73 -22.61 -0.15
C MET A 313 -7.64 -21.84 0.60
N GLN A 314 -7.73 -21.73 1.92
CA GLN A 314 -6.70 -21.08 2.74
C GLN A 314 -5.36 -21.80 2.63
N GLU A 315 -5.36 -23.13 2.76
CA GLU A 315 -4.13 -23.94 2.76
C GLU A 315 -3.48 -24.08 1.36
N ASN A 316 -4.28 -24.15 0.30
CA ASN A 316 -3.77 -24.51 -1.03
C ASN A 316 -3.72 -23.34 -2.03
N TYR A 317 -4.50 -22.28 -1.80
CA TYR A 317 -4.50 -21.10 -2.66
C TYR A 317 -3.71 -19.93 -2.06
N GLY A 318 -3.07 -20.13 -0.91
CA GLY A 318 -2.16 -19.16 -0.28
C GLY A 318 -2.87 -17.98 0.40
N PHE A 319 -4.17 -18.04 0.66
CA PHE A 319 -4.91 -16.95 1.30
C PHE A 319 -4.60 -16.82 2.79
N GLY A 320 -4.39 -17.94 3.48
CA GLY A 320 -4.09 -17.97 4.91
C GLY A 320 -2.63 -17.62 5.23
N PRO A 321 -2.23 -17.74 6.50
CA PRO A 321 -0.83 -17.64 6.89
C PRO A 321 0.01 -18.76 6.22
N LEU A 322 1.27 -18.45 5.97
CA LEU A 322 2.22 -19.47 5.49
C LEU A 322 2.67 -20.31 6.70
N LEU A 323 2.28 -21.59 6.70
CA LEU A 323 2.52 -22.52 7.80
C LEU A 323 3.72 -23.42 7.50
N PHE A 324 4.81 -23.24 8.23
CA PHE A 324 5.96 -24.14 8.17
C PHE A 324 5.75 -25.30 9.13
N LYS A 325 5.72 -26.53 8.59
CA LYS A 325 5.47 -27.75 9.35
C LYS A 325 6.73 -28.61 9.41
N ASP A 326 6.91 -29.30 10.51
CA ASP A 326 7.88 -30.39 10.61
C ASP A 326 7.41 -31.54 9.71
N GLN A 327 8.28 -32.02 8.84
CA GLN A 327 7.94 -33.05 7.86
C GLN A 327 7.66 -34.42 8.49
N LYS A 328 8.20 -34.67 9.70
CA LYS A 328 8.09 -35.96 10.38
C LYS A 328 6.91 -36.02 11.35
N THR A 329 6.69 -34.92 12.08
CA THR A 329 5.65 -34.83 13.10
C THR A 329 4.37 -34.19 12.62
N GLY A 330 4.41 -33.38 11.54
CA GLY A 330 3.31 -32.58 11.05
C GLY A 330 3.01 -31.33 11.91
N GLU A 331 3.78 -31.13 12.99
CA GLU A 331 3.59 -29.96 13.87
C GLU A 331 3.99 -28.66 13.20
N ILE A 332 3.27 -27.59 13.53
CA ILE A 332 3.57 -26.24 13.00
C ILE A 332 4.79 -25.70 13.73
N ILE A 333 5.90 -25.55 12.99
CA ILE A 333 7.15 -24.95 13.49
C ILE A 333 7.01 -23.43 13.57
N LYS A 334 6.41 -22.83 12.52
CA LYS A 334 6.29 -21.38 12.40
C LYS A 334 5.06 -21.01 11.58
N THR A 335 4.39 -19.93 12.00
CA THR A 335 3.30 -19.27 11.28
C THR A 335 3.77 -17.90 10.83
N ILE A 336 3.60 -17.57 9.55
CA ILE A 336 4.01 -16.30 8.95
C ILE A 336 2.80 -15.63 8.32
N ASN A 337 2.50 -14.42 8.77
CA ASN A 337 1.34 -13.66 8.35
C ASN A 337 1.71 -12.54 7.36
N THR A 338 2.92 -11.97 7.47
CA THR A 338 3.35 -10.78 6.73
C THR A 338 4.64 -11.03 5.94
N MET A 339 4.84 -10.25 4.89
CA MET A 339 6.08 -10.27 4.09
C MET A 339 7.29 -9.88 4.93
N LYS A 340 7.12 -8.98 5.91
CA LYS A 340 8.15 -8.61 6.88
C LYS A 340 8.57 -9.81 7.74
N GLU A 341 7.60 -10.55 8.28
CA GLU A 341 7.88 -11.77 9.03
C GLU A 341 8.58 -12.82 8.17
N LEU A 342 8.11 -13.01 6.92
CA LEU A 342 8.74 -13.94 5.98
C LEU A 342 10.21 -13.60 5.77
N GLN A 343 10.52 -12.34 5.46
CA GLN A 343 11.90 -11.87 5.27
C GLN A 343 12.79 -12.20 6.48
N HIS A 344 12.33 -11.85 7.69
CA HIS A 344 13.14 -12.03 8.89
C HIS A 344 13.29 -13.49 9.33
N GLN A 345 12.30 -14.33 9.03
CA GLN A 345 12.29 -15.73 9.45
C GLN A 345 12.98 -16.67 8.43
N LEU A 346 12.95 -16.33 7.14
CA LEU A 346 13.56 -17.15 6.08
C LEU A 346 14.97 -17.66 6.44
N PRO A 347 15.93 -16.81 6.90
CA PRO A 347 17.26 -17.28 7.25
C PRO A 347 17.30 -18.26 8.44
N ASN A 348 16.24 -18.34 9.24
CA ASN A 348 16.21 -19.15 10.47
C ASN A 348 15.33 -20.38 10.37
N LEU A 349 14.70 -20.63 9.22
CA LEU A 349 13.85 -21.80 9.01
C LEU A 349 14.66 -23.08 8.90
N PRO A 350 14.13 -24.23 9.39
CA PRO A 350 14.74 -25.54 9.13
C PRO A 350 14.80 -25.83 7.63
N ALA A 351 15.96 -26.31 7.16
CA ALA A 351 16.20 -26.54 5.73
C ALA A 351 15.18 -27.52 5.11
N GLU A 352 14.80 -28.59 5.80
CA GLU A 352 13.81 -29.56 5.32
C GLU A 352 12.45 -28.93 5.05
N SER A 353 11.95 -28.11 6.01
CA SER A 353 10.67 -27.39 5.86
C SER A 353 10.73 -26.33 4.77
N PHE A 354 11.84 -25.56 4.68
CA PHE A 354 12.05 -24.59 3.62
C PHE A 354 12.03 -25.24 2.23
N CYS A 355 12.79 -26.32 2.04
CA CYS A 355 12.85 -27.06 0.77
C CYS A 355 11.48 -27.60 0.35
N TYR A 356 10.69 -28.11 1.29
CA TYR A 356 9.35 -28.58 1.03
C TYR A 356 8.46 -27.51 0.41
N HIS A 357 8.43 -26.32 1.01
CA HIS A 357 7.63 -25.20 0.50
C HIS A 357 8.19 -24.61 -0.81
N LEU A 358 9.52 -24.65 -0.98
CA LEU A 358 10.17 -24.18 -2.20
C LEU A 358 9.77 -25.02 -3.42
N VAL A 359 9.86 -26.35 -3.29
CA VAL A 359 9.49 -27.30 -4.37
C VAL A 359 8.02 -27.17 -4.78
N ARG A 360 7.13 -26.87 -3.85
CA ARG A 360 5.69 -26.69 -4.06
C ARG A 360 5.31 -25.31 -4.58
N ASN A 361 6.27 -24.39 -4.76
CA ASN A 361 6.01 -22.97 -5.08
C ASN A 361 5.10 -22.25 -4.08
N ASP A 362 5.04 -22.69 -2.82
CA ASP A 362 4.13 -22.11 -1.83
C ASP A 362 4.44 -20.63 -1.55
N PHE A 363 5.71 -20.23 -1.60
CA PHE A 363 6.12 -18.82 -1.49
C PHE A 363 5.49 -17.95 -2.59
N SER A 364 5.61 -18.37 -3.85
CA SER A 364 5.04 -17.65 -4.99
C SER A 364 3.51 -17.60 -4.92
N LYS A 365 2.84 -18.72 -4.57
CA LYS A 365 1.39 -18.80 -4.39
C LYS A 365 0.93 -17.83 -3.29
N TRP A 366 1.61 -17.85 -2.14
CA TRP A 366 1.31 -16.99 -1.01
C TRP A 366 1.46 -15.49 -1.33
N LEU A 367 2.52 -15.12 -2.06
CA LEU A 367 2.74 -13.75 -2.51
C LEU A 367 1.70 -13.31 -3.56
N ARG A 368 1.30 -14.21 -4.48
CA ARG A 368 0.26 -13.92 -5.47
C ARG A 368 -1.10 -13.67 -4.83
N ALA A 369 -1.49 -14.48 -3.83
CA ALA A 369 -2.72 -14.28 -3.08
C ALA A 369 -2.78 -12.89 -2.40
N ARG A 370 -1.62 -12.28 -2.13
CA ARG A 370 -1.46 -10.91 -1.60
C ARG A 370 -1.31 -9.84 -2.66
N SER A 371 -1.57 -10.18 -3.91
CA SER A 371 -1.41 -9.27 -5.06
C SER A 371 0.02 -8.71 -5.20
N LEU A 372 1.04 -9.50 -4.84
CA LEU A 372 2.46 -9.18 -4.95
C LEU A 372 3.07 -9.85 -6.19
N PHE A 373 2.46 -9.64 -7.36
CA PHE A 373 2.72 -10.40 -8.58
C PHE A 373 4.19 -10.34 -9.04
N LYS A 374 4.79 -9.14 -9.11
CA LYS A 374 6.20 -8.98 -9.52
C LYS A 374 7.18 -9.69 -8.58
N LEU A 375 6.92 -9.66 -7.27
CA LEU A 375 7.74 -10.39 -6.31
C LEU A 375 7.53 -11.90 -6.44
N ALA A 376 6.29 -12.33 -6.62
CA ALA A 376 5.95 -13.74 -6.82
C ALA A 376 6.63 -14.33 -8.05
N GLU A 377 6.74 -13.56 -9.14
CA GLU A 377 7.47 -13.96 -10.35
C GLU A 377 8.98 -14.08 -10.10
N LYS A 378 9.58 -13.15 -9.37
CA LYS A 378 11.01 -13.21 -9.00
C LYS A 378 11.32 -14.44 -8.14
N VAL A 379 10.40 -14.82 -7.26
CA VAL A 379 10.56 -15.94 -6.32
C VAL A 379 10.24 -17.29 -6.95
N LYS A 380 9.36 -17.37 -7.97
CA LYS A 380 8.94 -18.62 -8.62
C LYS A 380 10.06 -19.42 -9.29
N PRO A 381 11.10 -18.84 -9.92
CA PRO A 381 12.18 -19.59 -10.57
C PRO A 381 13.10 -20.33 -9.61
N TYR A 382 13.08 -20.02 -8.32
CA TYR A 382 13.95 -20.64 -7.33
C TYR A 382 13.51 -22.07 -7.08
N GLN A 383 14.20 -23.00 -7.74
CA GLN A 383 14.07 -24.44 -7.55
C GLN A 383 15.38 -24.98 -7.00
N LEU A 384 15.29 -25.90 -6.06
CA LEU A 384 16.49 -26.58 -5.54
C LEU A 384 17.20 -27.31 -6.67
N GLN A 385 18.40 -26.87 -7.03
CA GLN A 385 19.32 -27.66 -7.84
C GLN A 385 19.99 -28.68 -6.92
N LYS A 386 20.39 -29.85 -7.49
CA LYS A 386 20.85 -31.03 -6.73
C LYS A 386 22.03 -30.74 -5.77
N ASP A 387 22.78 -29.68 -5.98
CA ASP A 387 23.98 -29.32 -5.22
C ASP A 387 23.91 -27.92 -4.56
N GLN A 388 22.72 -27.31 -4.49
CA GLN A 388 22.58 -25.95 -3.97
C GLN A 388 22.30 -25.98 -2.46
N ASP A 389 23.06 -25.21 -1.69
CA ASP A 389 22.89 -25.08 -0.25
C ASP A 389 21.57 -24.36 0.07
N PRO A 390 20.63 -25.00 0.80
CA PRO A 390 19.37 -24.39 1.21
C PRO A 390 19.56 -23.10 1.98
N LYS A 391 20.63 -22.97 2.76
CA LYS A 391 20.92 -21.78 3.56
C LYS A 391 21.22 -20.56 2.70
N SER A 392 21.99 -20.76 1.63
CA SER A 392 22.28 -19.69 0.66
C SER A 392 21.01 -19.18 -0.01
N LEU A 393 20.10 -20.11 -0.41
CA LEU A 393 18.81 -19.74 -0.99
C LEU A 393 17.89 -19.00 -0.01
N GLN A 394 17.88 -19.38 1.26
CA GLN A 394 17.12 -18.68 2.30
C GLN A 394 17.55 -17.22 2.43
N ILE A 395 18.87 -16.99 2.41
CA ILE A 395 19.44 -15.63 2.49
C ILE A 395 19.09 -14.83 1.23
N GLU A 396 19.31 -15.41 0.04
CA GLU A 396 19.01 -14.77 -1.23
C GLU A 396 17.53 -14.37 -1.36
N LEU A 397 16.59 -15.27 -1.01
CA LEU A 397 15.16 -14.96 -0.99
C LEU A 397 14.82 -13.88 0.04
N SER A 398 15.48 -13.89 1.21
CA SER A 398 15.31 -12.83 2.20
C SER A 398 15.77 -11.46 1.65
N GLU A 399 16.89 -11.40 0.94
CA GLU A 399 17.43 -10.19 0.30
C GLU A 399 16.51 -9.67 -0.81
N ILE A 400 15.97 -10.54 -1.65
CA ILE A 400 14.99 -10.18 -2.70
C ILE A 400 13.73 -9.56 -2.08
N ILE A 401 13.22 -10.15 -1.00
CA ILE A 401 12.05 -9.61 -0.30
C ILE A 401 12.39 -8.28 0.36
N GLN A 402 13.59 -8.14 0.93
CA GLN A 402 14.06 -6.89 1.53
C GLN A 402 14.16 -5.78 0.49
N GLU A 403 14.76 -6.04 -0.66
CA GLU A 403 14.85 -5.09 -1.76
C GLU A 403 13.46 -4.66 -2.26
N TYR A 404 12.56 -5.62 -2.43
CA TYR A 404 11.19 -5.33 -2.84
C TYR A 404 10.46 -4.46 -1.82
N ARG A 405 10.57 -4.75 -0.51
CA ARG A 405 9.98 -3.95 0.57
C ARG A 405 10.54 -2.54 0.57
N ALA A 406 11.85 -2.39 0.47
CA ALA A 406 12.51 -1.09 0.41
C ALA A 406 12.02 -0.27 -0.79
N ASN A 407 11.98 -0.87 -1.98
CA ASN A 407 11.52 -0.19 -3.20
C ASN A 407 10.03 0.17 -3.14
N ARG A 408 9.19 -0.68 -2.58
CA ARG A 408 7.76 -0.43 -2.43
C ARG A 408 7.43 0.77 -1.53
N ASN A 409 8.28 1.03 -0.53
CA ASN A 409 8.09 2.10 0.44
C ASN A 409 8.62 3.46 -0.03
N LYS A 410 9.36 3.51 -1.14
CA LYS A 410 9.93 4.75 -1.69
C LYS A 410 8.85 5.65 -2.27
N GLY A 411 8.85 6.93 -1.88
CA GLY A 411 7.93 7.93 -2.41
C GLY A 411 6.46 7.74 -2.03
N VAL A 412 6.16 6.87 -1.06
CA VAL A 412 4.80 6.55 -0.62
C VAL A 412 4.52 7.11 0.76
N ILE A 413 3.39 7.80 0.90
CA ILE A 413 2.87 8.23 2.20
C ILE A 413 2.20 7.01 2.85
N ALA A 414 2.89 6.38 3.80
CA ALA A 414 2.35 5.25 4.55
C ALA A 414 1.39 5.72 5.65
N GLU A 415 0.31 4.99 5.87
CA GLU A 415 -0.55 5.17 7.05
C GLU A 415 0.01 4.36 8.21
N PHE A 416 0.16 5.01 9.36
CA PHE A 416 0.64 4.32 10.56
C PHE A 416 -0.46 3.43 11.13
N SER A 417 -0.14 2.17 11.31
CA SER A 417 -0.90 1.26 12.18
C SER A 417 0.10 0.31 12.83
N LYS A 418 -0.11 0.00 14.10
CA LYS A 418 0.78 -0.86 14.89
C LYS A 418 1.09 -2.18 14.18
N ASP A 419 0.05 -2.82 13.70
CA ASP A 419 0.14 -4.18 13.13
C ASP A 419 0.83 -4.19 11.75
N ASN A 420 0.87 -3.05 11.04
CA ASN A 420 1.34 -2.96 9.66
C ASN A 420 2.50 -1.97 9.48
N TYR A 421 3.09 -1.47 10.57
CA TYR A 421 4.21 -0.55 10.44
C TYR A 421 5.44 -1.24 9.85
N ASP A 422 5.87 -0.72 8.71
CA ASP A 422 7.09 -1.15 8.04
C ASP A 422 8.24 -0.21 8.39
N GLU A 423 9.31 -0.72 9.00
CA GLU A 423 10.51 0.05 9.31
C GLU A 423 11.24 0.57 8.07
N MET A 424 10.88 0.09 6.88
CA MET A 424 11.36 0.61 5.60
C MET A 424 10.63 1.88 5.14
N SER A 425 9.53 2.28 5.82
CA SER A 425 8.80 3.50 5.49
C SER A 425 9.52 4.73 5.99
N PHE A 426 9.90 5.63 5.09
CA PHE A 426 10.56 6.89 5.41
C PHE A 426 9.57 8.02 5.69
N PHE A 427 8.37 7.97 5.10
CA PHE A 427 7.33 8.95 5.30
C PHE A 427 6.03 8.29 5.77
N THR A 428 5.59 8.65 6.97
CA THR A 428 4.40 8.07 7.60
C THR A 428 3.44 9.17 8.07
N ARG A 429 2.13 8.94 7.95
CA ARG A 429 1.09 9.83 8.49
C ARG A 429 0.34 9.18 9.64
N LEU A 430 0.00 9.97 10.65
CA LEU A 430 -0.94 9.64 11.72
C LEU A 430 -2.23 10.42 11.50
N GLY A 431 -3.36 9.73 11.48
CA GLY A 431 -4.68 10.33 11.26
C GLY A 431 -5.05 10.48 9.78
N SER A 432 -6.21 11.05 9.55
CA SER A 432 -6.85 11.17 8.23
C SER A 432 -6.90 12.61 7.70
N GLY A 433 -6.53 13.59 8.50
CA GLY A 433 -6.53 15.01 8.15
C GLY A 433 -5.44 15.42 7.16
N SER A 434 -5.24 16.73 7.00
CA SER A 434 -4.18 17.26 6.15
C SER A 434 -2.80 17.09 6.78
N LEU A 435 -1.78 16.90 5.93
CA LEU A 435 -0.35 16.89 6.31
C LEU A 435 0.20 18.31 6.58
N GLY A 436 -0.54 19.36 6.24
CA GLY A 436 -0.04 20.74 6.22
C GLY A 436 0.96 20.98 5.09
N GLY A 437 1.48 22.19 5.02
CA GLY A 437 2.39 22.63 3.96
C GLY A 437 3.71 21.88 3.98
N LYS A 438 4.48 21.98 5.06
CA LYS A 438 5.79 21.28 5.17
C LYS A 438 5.67 19.75 4.98
N GLY A 439 4.60 19.14 5.53
CA GLY A 439 4.36 17.70 5.34
C GLY A 439 4.17 17.33 3.87
N ARG A 440 3.38 18.11 3.12
CA ARG A 440 3.17 17.92 1.68
C ARG A 440 4.45 18.16 0.88
N GLY A 441 5.20 19.22 1.20
CA GLY A 441 6.48 19.52 0.56
C GLY A 441 7.50 18.40 0.74
N LEU A 442 7.63 17.84 1.95
CA LEU A 442 8.52 16.70 2.22
C LEU A 442 8.08 15.44 1.48
N ALA A 443 6.78 15.14 1.42
CA ALA A 443 6.25 14.01 0.65
C ALA A 443 6.53 14.16 -0.86
N PHE A 444 6.41 15.39 -1.38
CA PHE A 444 6.74 15.69 -2.77
C PHE A 444 8.25 15.52 -3.05
N ILE A 445 9.11 15.99 -2.14
CA ILE A 445 10.56 15.80 -2.28
C ILE A 445 10.92 14.31 -2.26
N ASP A 446 10.34 13.53 -1.35
CA ASP A 446 10.54 12.07 -1.32
C ASP A 446 10.14 11.42 -2.64
N PHE A 447 8.96 11.77 -3.15
CA PHE A 447 8.50 11.32 -4.46
C PHE A 447 9.49 11.71 -5.58
N GLN A 448 9.96 12.97 -5.63
CA GLN A 448 10.88 13.44 -6.66
C GLN A 448 12.25 12.73 -6.59
N ILE A 449 12.83 12.57 -5.41
CA ILE A 449 14.09 11.84 -5.21
C ILE A 449 13.98 10.41 -5.79
N ASN A 450 12.85 9.75 -5.51
CA ASN A 450 12.66 8.36 -5.91
C ASN A 450 12.26 8.19 -7.39
N THR A 451 11.78 9.25 -8.06
CA THR A 451 11.39 9.23 -9.48
C THR A 451 12.43 9.85 -10.42
N SER A 452 13.41 10.56 -9.89
CA SER A 452 14.42 11.30 -10.70
C SER A 452 15.62 10.48 -11.13
N HIS A 453 15.66 9.17 -10.84
CA HIS A 453 16.80 8.29 -11.14
C HIS A 453 18.18 8.79 -10.62
N LEU A 454 18.17 9.59 -9.54
CA LEU A 454 19.39 10.08 -8.90
C LEU A 454 20.27 8.93 -8.38
N ALA A 455 19.64 7.89 -7.82
CA ALA A 455 20.38 6.72 -7.33
C ALA A 455 21.12 5.99 -8.45
N ASP A 456 20.55 5.92 -9.65
CA ASP A 456 21.17 5.28 -10.82
C ASP A 456 22.36 6.09 -11.31
N LYS A 457 22.22 7.42 -11.30
CA LYS A 457 23.31 8.34 -11.70
C LYS A 457 24.46 8.38 -10.70
N TYR A 458 24.15 8.18 -9.40
CA TYR A 458 25.12 8.25 -8.31
C TYR A 458 25.05 6.98 -7.43
N PRO A 459 25.48 5.81 -7.92
CA PRO A 459 25.27 4.52 -7.26
C PRO A 459 25.99 4.37 -5.90
N ASN A 460 27.00 5.20 -5.63
CA ASN A 460 27.75 5.19 -4.37
C ASN A 460 27.15 6.12 -3.31
N TYR A 461 26.02 6.77 -3.59
CA TYR A 461 25.40 7.75 -2.70
C TYR A 461 23.94 7.42 -2.47
N TYR A 462 23.50 7.64 -1.25
CA TYR A 462 22.13 7.40 -0.83
C TYR A 462 21.37 8.71 -0.68
N PHE A 463 20.31 8.88 -1.47
CA PHE A 463 19.43 10.04 -1.43
C PHE A 463 18.14 9.67 -0.71
N SER A 464 17.78 10.40 0.33
CA SER A 464 16.51 10.21 1.03
C SER A 464 16.12 11.46 1.78
N ILE A 465 14.82 11.60 2.09
CA ILE A 465 14.42 12.46 3.19
C ILE A 465 14.76 11.78 4.52
N PRO A 466 15.03 12.52 5.58
CA PRO A 466 15.10 11.94 6.92
C PRO A 466 13.74 11.32 7.29
N ARG A 467 13.77 10.23 8.08
CA ARG A 467 12.53 9.58 8.52
C ARG A 467 11.58 10.58 9.14
N THR A 468 10.37 10.63 8.60
CA THR A 468 9.37 11.66 8.90
C THR A 468 8.05 11.00 9.28
N VAL A 469 7.46 11.46 10.37
CA VAL A 469 6.10 11.13 10.80
C VAL A 469 5.30 12.41 10.87
N VAL A 470 4.18 12.48 10.18
CA VAL A 470 3.29 13.65 10.17
C VAL A 470 2.03 13.34 10.96
N ILE A 471 1.83 14.08 12.06
CA ILE A 471 0.58 14.07 12.81
C ILE A 471 -0.38 15.03 12.10
N CYS A 472 -1.45 14.48 11.51
CA CYS A 472 -2.38 15.24 10.68
C CYS A 472 -3.24 16.21 11.49
N THR A 473 -3.90 17.15 10.78
CA THR A 473 -4.67 18.24 11.37
C THR A 473 -5.91 17.81 12.15
N ASP A 474 -6.42 16.61 11.96
CA ASP A 474 -7.53 16.03 12.72
C ASP A 474 -7.17 15.88 14.21
N PHE A 475 -5.97 15.45 14.55
CA PHE A 475 -5.50 15.39 15.94
C PHE A 475 -5.43 16.76 16.63
N PHE A 476 -5.09 17.81 15.91
CA PHE A 476 -5.17 19.17 16.46
C PHE A 476 -6.61 19.57 16.77
N SER A 477 -7.53 19.32 15.83
CA SER A 477 -8.94 19.61 16.01
C SER A 477 -9.54 18.83 17.21
N ASP A 478 -9.17 17.56 17.34
CA ASP A 478 -9.59 16.71 18.45
C ASP A 478 -9.01 17.15 19.78
N PHE A 479 -7.72 17.57 19.79
CA PHE A 479 -7.07 18.10 20.98
C PHE A 479 -7.80 19.36 21.49
N LEU A 480 -8.11 20.31 20.60
CA LEU A 480 -8.85 21.52 20.98
C LEU A 480 -10.25 21.19 21.49
N LYS A 481 -10.98 20.31 20.79
CA LYS A 481 -12.35 19.91 21.12
C LYS A 481 -12.42 19.16 22.47
N LYS A 482 -11.58 18.13 22.67
CA LYS A 482 -11.55 17.33 23.91
C LYS A 482 -11.20 18.16 25.14
N ASN A 483 -10.29 19.11 24.99
CA ASN A 483 -9.86 19.99 26.08
C ASN A 483 -10.71 21.27 26.20
N LYS A 484 -11.76 21.43 25.39
CA LYS A 484 -12.64 22.61 25.35
C LYS A 484 -11.84 23.92 25.26
N ILE A 485 -10.81 23.95 24.43
CA ILE A 485 -9.96 25.12 24.22
C ILE A 485 -10.69 26.09 23.30
N ASN A 486 -11.00 27.29 23.84
CA ASN A 486 -11.62 28.35 23.09
C ASN A 486 -10.57 29.42 22.76
N ARG A 487 -10.49 29.81 21.50
CA ARG A 487 -9.55 30.84 21.02
C ARG A 487 -9.75 32.20 21.74
N LEU A 488 -10.98 32.63 21.91
CA LEU A 488 -11.30 33.92 22.54
C LEU A 488 -10.76 34.02 24.00
N ASP A 489 -10.70 32.90 24.71
CA ASP A 489 -10.15 32.84 26.06
C ASP A 489 -8.63 32.96 26.10
N LEU A 490 -7.97 32.71 24.98
CA LEU A 490 -6.50 32.74 24.84
C LEU A 490 -6.01 34.11 24.37
N LEU A 491 -6.80 34.90 23.63
CA LEU A 491 -6.38 36.22 23.11
C LEU A 491 -5.92 37.22 24.19
N LYS A 492 -6.36 37.05 25.43
CA LYS A 492 -6.01 37.93 26.54
C LYS A 492 -4.80 37.44 27.36
N LYS A 493 -4.24 36.29 27.00
CA LYS A 493 -3.16 35.66 27.77
C LYS A 493 -1.81 35.92 27.12
N THR A 494 -0.76 35.94 27.94
CA THR A 494 0.62 35.98 27.45
C THR A 494 1.03 34.63 26.88
N ASP A 495 1.97 34.60 25.93
CA ASP A 495 2.48 33.38 25.29
C ASP A 495 2.92 32.33 26.32
N LYS A 496 3.62 32.76 27.40
CA LYS A 496 4.02 31.88 28.50
C LYS A 496 2.82 31.27 29.23
N SER A 497 1.73 32.02 29.41
CA SER A 497 0.49 31.51 30.05
C SER A 497 -0.25 30.55 29.14
N ILE A 498 -0.26 30.80 27.83
CA ILE A 498 -0.84 29.91 26.80
C ILE A 498 -0.05 28.59 26.78
N LEU A 499 1.28 28.68 26.72
CA LEU A 499 2.14 27.49 26.72
C LEU A 499 1.92 26.63 27.98
N LYS A 500 1.93 27.23 29.18
CA LYS A 500 1.66 26.50 30.40
C LYS A 500 0.30 25.81 30.39
N TYR A 501 -0.73 26.50 29.92
CA TYR A 501 -2.09 25.95 29.78
C TYR A 501 -2.12 24.72 28.85
N PHE A 502 -1.41 24.77 27.72
CA PHE A 502 -1.35 23.65 26.77
C PHE A 502 -0.55 22.46 27.33
N LEU A 503 0.55 22.70 28.02
CA LEU A 503 1.38 21.64 28.61
C LEU A 503 0.61 20.80 29.66
N GLU A 504 -0.36 21.41 30.35
CA GLU A 504 -1.21 20.73 31.32
C GLU A 504 -2.35 19.90 30.67
N LYS A 505 -2.60 20.03 29.36
CA LYS A 505 -3.71 19.34 28.66
C LYS A 505 -3.30 17.96 28.13
N PRO A 506 -4.15 16.92 28.31
CA PRO A 506 -3.87 15.59 27.74
C PRO A 506 -4.01 15.59 26.22
N LEU A 507 -3.12 14.88 25.55
CA LEU A 507 -3.27 14.54 24.14
C LEU A 507 -4.37 13.45 23.94
N PRO A 508 -4.91 13.27 22.74
CA PRO A 508 -5.78 12.15 22.41
C PRO A 508 -5.11 10.80 22.74
N LYS A 509 -5.84 9.87 23.36
CA LYS A 509 -5.26 8.58 23.78
C LYS A 509 -4.70 7.76 22.64
N GLU A 510 -5.38 7.78 21.49
CA GLU A 510 -4.94 7.10 20.28
C GLU A 510 -3.56 7.62 19.84
N LEU A 511 -3.42 8.96 19.78
CA LEU A 511 -2.12 9.58 19.45
C LEU A 511 -1.03 9.17 20.45
N GLU A 512 -1.31 9.13 21.75
CA GLU A 512 -0.31 8.73 22.75
C GLU A 512 0.17 7.29 22.56
N THR A 513 -0.71 6.39 22.13
CA THR A 513 -0.36 5.00 21.82
C THR A 513 0.56 4.94 20.61
N ASP A 514 0.20 5.61 19.53
CA ASP A 514 0.99 5.64 18.30
C ASP A 514 2.37 6.26 18.51
N LEU A 515 2.45 7.33 19.34
CA LEU A 515 3.72 7.99 19.66
C LEU A 515 4.70 7.06 20.41
N LYS A 516 4.20 6.19 21.29
CA LYS A 516 5.05 5.19 21.97
C LYS A 516 5.70 4.25 20.97
N GLU A 517 4.93 3.73 20.02
CA GLU A 517 5.39 2.79 19.01
C GLU A 517 6.37 3.44 18.03
N ILE A 518 6.12 4.70 17.66
CA ILE A 518 7.03 5.48 16.81
C ILE A 518 8.39 5.66 17.49
N LEU A 519 8.41 5.92 18.79
CA LEU A 519 9.66 6.07 19.56
C LEU A 519 10.45 4.76 19.71
N GLU A 520 9.82 3.58 19.54
CA GLU A 520 10.55 2.31 19.47
C GLU A 520 11.40 2.22 18.20
N VAL A 521 10.95 2.82 17.12
CA VAL A 521 11.62 2.79 15.82
C VAL A 521 12.57 3.98 15.63
N ILE A 522 12.16 5.18 16.04
CA ILE A 522 12.97 6.39 15.91
C ILE A 522 13.81 6.56 17.17
N ILE A 523 15.07 6.13 17.08
CA ILE A 523 16.04 6.19 18.20
C ILE A 523 17.01 7.37 18.11
N LYS A 524 17.15 8.00 16.95
CA LYS A 524 18.00 9.19 16.73
C LYS A 524 17.30 10.46 17.22
N PRO A 525 18.04 11.58 17.41
CA PRO A 525 17.43 12.86 17.71
C PRO A 525 16.32 13.26 16.73
N ILE A 526 15.33 14.00 17.21
CA ILE A 526 14.15 14.38 16.43
C ILE A 526 13.87 15.87 16.49
N SER A 527 13.36 16.41 15.41
CA SER A 527 12.74 17.73 15.35
C SER A 527 11.23 17.61 15.31
N VAL A 528 10.55 18.45 16.08
CA VAL A 528 9.09 18.58 16.10
C VAL A 528 8.73 19.95 15.56
N ARG A 529 8.13 19.99 14.38
CA ARG A 529 7.94 21.21 13.59
C ARG A 529 6.48 21.42 13.25
N SER A 530 6.08 22.68 13.20
CA SER A 530 4.77 23.08 12.65
C SER A 530 4.64 22.70 11.18
N SER A 531 3.43 22.36 10.76
CA SER A 531 3.06 22.14 9.38
C SER A 531 1.63 22.67 9.15
N SER A 532 1.49 23.96 9.12
CA SER A 532 0.22 24.64 8.86
C SER A 532 -0.10 24.61 7.38
N LEU A 533 -1.38 24.70 7.05
CA LEU A 533 -1.83 24.86 5.66
C LEU A 533 -1.41 26.20 5.07
N LEU A 534 -1.25 27.23 5.89
CA LEU A 534 -0.90 28.58 5.47
C LEU A 534 0.62 28.79 5.31
N GLU A 535 1.47 27.92 5.90
CA GLU A 535 2.93 28.06 5.86
C GLU A 535 3.50 28.10 4.44
N ASP A 536 2.90 27.36 3.49
CA ASP A 536 3.34 27.30 2.09
C ASP A 536 2.47 28.12 1.16
N SER A 537 1.77 29.13 1.67
CA SER A 537 1.04 30.06 0.83
C SER A 537 2.01 30.80 -0.11
N HIS A 538 1.77 30.71 -1.42
CA HIS A 538 2.60 31.37 -2.44
C HIS A 538 2.60 32.90 -2.33
N PHE A 539 1.55 33.48 -1.76
CA PHE A 539 1.35 34.94 -1.71
C PHE A 539 1.77 35.55 -0.36
N GLN A 540 1.61 34.81 0.73
CA GLN A 540 1.88 35.27 2.09
C GLN A 540 2.41 34.10 2.95
N PRO A 541 3.72 33.80 2.86
CA PRO A 541 4.28 32.66 3.56
C PRO A 541 4.37 32.90 5.10
N PHE A 542 3.92 31.94 5.87
CA PHE A 542 3.99 31.95 7.34
C PHE A 542 5.33 31.41 7.87
N ALA A 543 6.42 31.62 7.16
CA ALA A 543 7.72 31.05 7.53
C ALA A 543 8.25 31.63 8.85
N GLY A 544 8.66 30.76 9.78
CA GLY A 544 9.28 31.12 11.04
C GLY A 544 8.35 31.76 12.08
N ILE A 545 7.03 31.64 11.92
CA ILE A 545 6.02 32.21 12.83
C ILE A 545 5.73 31.25 13.99
N TYR A 546 5.69 29.96 13.68
CA TYR A 546 5.41 28.90 14.67
C TYR A 546 6.68 28.31 15.26
N GLU A 547 6.53 27.64 16.41
CA GLU A 547 7.66 27.06 17.13
C GLU A 547 8.17 25.77 16.48
N THR A 548 9.46 25.53 16.65
CA THR A 548 10.15 24.29 16.31
C THR A 548 10.90 23.82 17.54
N CYS A 549 10.79 22.55 17.89
CA CYS A 549 11.49 21.95 19.01
C CYS A 549 12.47 20.89 18.51
N MET A 550 13.67 20.85 19.08
CA MET A 550 14.66 19.80 18.83
C MET A 550 14.90 19.01 20.11
N LEU A 551 14.79 17.69 20.01
CA LEU A 551 14.88 16.77 21.13
C LEU A 551 16.05 15.82 20.93
N SER A 552 16.84 15.59 21.98
CA SER A 552 17.92 14.59 21.96
C SER A 552 17.41 13.17 21.81
N ASN A 553 16.14 12.94 22.17
CA ASN A 553 15.48 11.63 22.13
C ASN A 553 16.25 10.53 22.91
N LEU A 554 16.93 10.92 23.99
CA LEU A 554 17.74 10.05 24.85
C LEU A 554 17.07 9.82 26.21
N GLY A 555 17.38 8.68 26.82
CA GLY A 555 16.89 8.31 28.14
C GLY A 555 15.82 7.22 28.11
N SER A 556 15.04 7.10 29.20
CA SER A 556 14.01 6.09 29.31
C SER A 556 12.87 6.34 28.31
N PRO A 557 12.12 5.29 27.88
CA PRO A 557 10.95 5.44 27.01
C PRO A 557 9.94 6.47 27.53
N GLU A 558 9.73 6.53 28.85
CA GLU A 558 8.80 7.47 29.51
C GLU A 558 9.29 8.90 29.37
N LYS A 559 10.59 9.15 29.55
CA LYS A 559 11.20 10.49 29.40
C LYS A 559 11.05 10.94 27.95
N ARG A 560 11.44 10.10 27.00
CA ARG A 560 11.35 10.39 25.56
C ARG A 560 9.90 10.69 25.12
N LEU A 561 8.93 9.89 25.58
CA LEU A 561 7.52 10.12 25.29
C LEU A 561 7.03 11.43 25.92
N LYS A 562 7.43 11.75 27.15
CA LYS A 562 7.06 13.00 27.81
C LYS A 562 7.57 14.20 27.04
N GLU A 563 8.85 14.22 26.67
CA GLU A 563 9.47 15.31 25.93
C GLU A 563 8.80 15.50 24.56
N LEU A 564 8.50 14.40 23.84
CA LEU A 564 7.78 14.46 22.56
C LEU A 564 6.37 15.03 22.72
N LYS A 565 5.63 14.60 23.74
CA LYS A 565 4.28 15.14 24.03
C LYS A 565 4.33 16.62 24.38
N ASP A 566 5.33 17.05 25.14
CA ASP A 566 5.50 18.46 25.54
C ASP A 566 5.90 19.31 24.30
N ALA A 567 6.74 18.81 23.42
CA ALA A 567 7.07 19.47 22.15
C ALA A 567 5.85 19.60 21.22
N ILE A 568 5.02 18.56 21.09
CA ILE A 568 3.76 18.61 20.32
C ILE A 568 2.83 19.68 20.88
N ARG A 569 2.64 19.73 22.23
CA ARG A 569 1.82 20.77 22.88
C ARG A 569 2.38 22.16 22.69
N THR A 570 3.71 22.32 22.69
CA THR A 570 4.39 23.60 22.43
C THR A 570 4.10 24.09 21.03
N VAL A 571 4.22 23.22 20.02
CA VAL A 571 3.90 23.58 18.64
C VAL A 571 2.41 23.91 18.50
N TYR A 572 1.50 23.16 19.12
CA TYR A 572 0.07 23.50 19.12
C TYR A 572 -0.21 24.84 19.80
N ALA A 573 0.45 25.13 20.94
CA ALA A 573 0.31 26.39 21.64
C ALA A 573 0.76 27.59 20.79
N SER A 574 1.82 27.42 19.99
CA SER A 574 2.39 28.50 19.16
C SER A 574 1.42 29.04 18.11
N THR A 575 0.39 28.28 17.74
CA THR A 575 -0.70 28.75 16.87
C THR A 575 -1.44 29.95 17.51
N PHE A 576 -1.44 30.04 18.83
CA PHE A 576 -2.15 31.07 19.60
C PHE A 576 -1.23 32.15 20.18
N PHE A 577 0.07 32.14 19.92
CA PHE A 577 1.01 33.17 20.39
C PHE A 577 0.75 34.51 19.70
N ALA A 578 1.11 35.59 20.38
CA ALA A 578 0.89 36.96 19.92
C ALA A 578 1.41 37.20 18.49
N ARG A 579 2.58 36.65 18.14
CA ARG A 579 3.19 36.74 16.82
C ARG A 579 2.30 36.08 15.75
N SER A 580 1.80 34.89 16.02
CA SER A 580 0.94 34.14 15.09
C SER A 580 -0.39 34.84 14.89
N GLN A 581 -0.97 35.39 15.98
CA GLN A 581 -2.23 36.11 15.93
C GLN A 581 -2.12 37.41 15.14
N SER A 582 -1.10 38.24 15.42
CA SER A 582 -0.87 39.50 14.70
C SER A 582 -0.66 39.28 13.20
N TYR A 583 0.00 38.17 12.83
CA TYR A 583 0.21 37.83 11.42
C TYR A 583 -1.09 37.40 10.73
N LEU A 584 -1.91 36.56 11.37
CA LEU A 584 -3.23 36.18 10.85
C LEU A 584 -4.14 37.40 10.64
N GLU A 585 -4.17 38.32 11.60
CA GLU A 585 -4.94 39.55 11.49
C GLU A 585 -4.46 40.44 10.32
N SER A 586 -3.16 40.50 10.11
CA SER A 586 -2.57 41.32 9.02
C SER A 586 -2.79 40.74 7.62
N THR A 587 -3.02 39.42 7.52
CA THR A 587 -3.18 38.71 6.23
C THR A 587 -4.65 38.47 5.86
N GLY A 588 -5.61 38.81 6.75
CA GLY A 588 -7.04 38.65 6.51
C GLY A 588 -7.54 37.21 6.44
N HIS A 589 -6.73 36.26 6.89
CA HIS A 589 -7.13 34.87 6.99
C HIS A 589 -8.10 34.65 8.15
N ILE A 590 -9.07 33.74 7.95
CA ILE A 590 -10.00 33.34 9.00
C ILE A 590 -9.27 32.40 9.94
N ALA A 591 -9.20 32.79 11.18
CA ALA A 591 -8.42 32.11 12.19
C ALA A 591 -8.91 30.68 12.52
N GLU A 592 -10.17 30.37 12.24
CA GLU A 592 -10.77 29.03 12.38
C GLU A 592 -10.32 28.07 11.28
N GLU A 593 -9.82 28.58 10.16
CA GLU A 593 -9.25 27.78 9.06
C GLU A 593 -7.84 27.33 9.35
N GLU A 594 -7.14 27.97 10.31
CA GLU A 594 -5.80 27.60 10.69
C GLU A 594 -5.81 26.30 11.47
N LYS A 595 -5.41 25.22 10.81
CA LYS A 595 -5.26 23.88 11.39
C LYS A 595 -3.80 23.46 11.35
N MET A 596 -3.31 23.00 12.50
CA MET A 596 -1.91 22.62 12.67
C MET A 596 -1.71 21.11 12.53
N ALA A 597 -0.93 20.70 11.55
CA ALA A 597 -0.29 19.39 11.51
C ALA A 597 1.12 19.52 12.13
N ILE A 598 1.71 18.42 12.55
CA ILE A 598 3.04 18.39 13.12
C ILE A 598 3.93 17.42 12.36
N VAL A 599 5.10 17.88 11.95
CA VAL A 599 6.15 17.05 11.38
C VAL A 599 7.12 16.65 12.49
N VAL A 600 7.15 15.37 12.82
CA VAL A 600 8.17 14.74 13.67
C VAL A 600 9.19 14.11 12.74
N GLN A 601 10.40 14.65 12.70
CA GLN A 601 11.41 14.26 11.73
C GLN A 601 12.73 13.94 12.42
N GLN A 602 13.35 12.83 12.02
CA GLN A 602 14.68 12.46 12.49
C GLN A 602 15.71 13.49 12.04
N ILE A 603 16.60 13.89 12.94
CA ILE A 603 17.65 14.85 12.64
C ILE A 603 18.83 14.13 11.98
N THR A 604 19.23 14.63 10.81
CA THR A 604 20.41 14.12 10.09
C THR A 604 21.69 14.54 10.80
N GLY A 605 22.69 13.67 10.82
CA GLY A 605 23.98 13.89 11.44
C GLY A 605 24.51 12.65 12.14
N SER A 606 25.58 12.84 12.87
CA SER A 606 26.27 11.84 13.69
C SER A 606 26.56 12.38 15.09
N ARG A 607 26.89 11.48 16.00
CA ARG A 607 27.22 11.83 17.38
C ARG A 607 28.71 12.16 17.47
N HIS A 608 29.03 13.33 18.08
CA HIS A 608 30.37 13.80 18.37
C HIS A 608 30.44 14.16 19.86
N GLY A 609 30.81 13.19 20.69
CA GLY A 609 30.77 13.34 22.14
C GLY A 609 29.37 13.62 22.68
N GLU A 610 29.16 14.80 23.26
CA GLU A 610 27.88 15.29 23.79
C GLU A 610 27.02 16.01 22.75
N TYR A 611 27.52 16.17 21.52
CA TYR A 611 26.85 16.90 20.46
C TYR A 611 26.42 15.97 19.28
N TRP A 612 25.41 16.45 18.55
CA TRP A 612 24.93 15.84 17.33
C TRP A 612 24.85 16.89 16.21
N TYR A 613 25.53 16.64 15.10
CA TYR A 613 25.50 17.54 13.94
C TYR A 613 25.89 16.80 12.65
N PRO A 614 25.46 17.31 11.48
CA PRO A 614 25.95 16.84 10.16
C PRO A 614 27.28 17.52 9.82
N ASN A 615 28.11 16.86 9.01
CA ASN A 615 29.36 17.45 8.54
C ASN A 615 29.12 18.61 7.58
N ILE A 616 28.01 18.58 6.82
CA ILE A 616 27.62 19.62 5.87
C ILE A 616 26.12 19.85 6.01
N GLY A 617 25.73 21.08 6.21
CA GLY A 617 24.38 21.59 6.03
C GLY A 617 24.34 22.53 4.82
N GLY A 618 23.19 22.70 4.19
CA GLY A 618 23.13 23.59 3.06
C GLY A 618 21.72 23.92 2.57
N VAL A 619 21.65 24.90 1.68
CA VAL A 619 20.44 25.29 0.96
C VAL A 619 20.80 25.46 -0.52
N ALA A 620 19.99 24.90 -1.42
CA ALA A 620 20.09 25.12 -2.85
C ALA A 620 18.83 25.83 -3.36
N LYS A 621 19.01 26.75 -4.28
CA LYS A 621 17.92 27.49 -4.95
C LYS A 621 18.11 27.44 -6.46
N SER A 622 17.03 27.20 -7.20
CA SER A 622 17.01 27.14 -8.65
C SER A 622 17.22 28.53 -9.30
N ILE A 623 16.95 29.61 -8.57
CA ILE A 623 17.13 30.99 -9.03
C ILE A 623 18.20 31.67 -8.17
N ASN A 624 19.24 32.20 -8.85
CA ASN A 624 20.21 33.09 -8.27
C ASN A 624 19.86 34.52 -8.66
N TYR A 625 19.47 35.36 -7.71
CA TYR A 625 19.15 36.75 -7.95
C TYR A 625 20.39 37.64 -8.18
N TYR A 626 21.57 37.15 -7.83
CA TYR A 626 22.85 37.88 -7.94
C TYR A 626 23.90 36.99 -8.61
N PRO A 627 23.68 36.57 -9.88
CA PRO A 627 24.62 35.72 -10.59
C PRO A 627 25.95 36.42 -10.83
N PHE A 628 27.03 35.64 -10.94
CA PHE A 628 28.32 36.17 -11.37
C PHE A 628 28.24 36.71 -12.82
N PRO A 629 29.13 37.65 -13.18
CA PRO A 629 29.26 38.05 -14.58
C PRO A 629 29.48 36.84 -15.51
N GLY A 630 28.56 36.65 -16.44
CA GLY A 630 28.58 35.51 -17.37
C GLY A 630 27.75 34.31 -16.93
N GLU A 631 27.12 34.33 -15.75
CA GLU A 631 26.12 33.34 -15.32
C GLU A 631 24.72 33.85 -15.54
N GLN A 632 23.78 32.93 -15.70
CA GLN A 632 22.35 33.25 -15.79
C GLN A 632 21.68 33.04 -14.43
N SER A 633 20.59 33.74 -14.16
CA SER A 633 19.85 33.62 -12.91
C SER A 633 19.32 32.20 -12.67
N ASN A 634 18.99 31.47 -13.73
CA ASN A 634 18.53 30.08 -13.69
C ASN A 634 19.66 29.04 -13.52
N SER A 635 20.93 29.49 -13.41
CA SER A 635 22.04 28.58 -13.05
C SER A 635 21.98 28.07 -11.61
N GLY A 636 21.11 28.67 -10.80
CA GLY A 636 20.95 28.31 -9.39
C GLY A 636 22.10 28.80 -8.51
N ILE A 637 21.96 28.55 -7.22
CA ILE A 637 22.99 28.82 -6.20
C ILE A 637 22.90 27.79 -5.08
N GLY A 638 24.07 27.27 -4.67
CA GLY A 638 24.24 26.47 -3.45
C GLY A 638 24.87 27.29 -2.33
N MET A 639 24.44 27.08 -1.12
CA MET A 639 24.98 27.65 0.10
C MET A 639 25.29 26.50 1.08
N LEU A 640 26.51 26.46 1.61
CA LEU A 640 26.99 25.42 2.53
C LEU A 640 27.39 26.03 3.87
N THR A 641 27.23 25.24 4.91
CA THR A 641 27.75 25.52 6.25
C THR A 641 28.19 24.21 6.89
N PHE A 642 29.15 24.25 7.78
CA PHE A 642 29.46 23.14 8.66
C PHE A 642 28.40 23.09 9.77
N GLY A 643 27.99 21.91 10.20
CA GLY A 643 26.90 21.74 11.14
C GLY A 643 25.51 21.97 10.52
N PHE A 644 24.55 22.40 11.35
CA PHE A 644 23.18 22.62 10.89
C PHE A 644 23.05 23.88 10.04
N GLY A 645 22.15 23.79 9.03
CA GLY A 645 21.85 24.89 8.11
C GLY A 645 21.22 26.15 8.74
N LYS A 646 20.97 26.18 10.05
CA LYS A 646 20.47 27.33 10.80
C LYS A 646 21.37 28.57 10.64
N SER A 647 22.68 28.38 10.57
CA SER A 647 23.64 29.46 10.29
C SER A 647 23.32 30.26 9.00
N ILE A 648 22.85 29.57 7.97
CA ILE A 648 22.48 30.21 6.69
C ILE A 648 21.26 31.11 6.85
N VAL A 649 20.30 30.70 7.70
CA VAL A 649 19.03 31.42 7.90
C VAL A 649 19.19 32.60 8.84
N ASP A 650 19.88 32.40 9.98
CA ASP A 650 19.95 33.41 11.05
C ASP A 650 21.00 34.48 10.78
N ASN A 651 22.21 34.10 10.37
CA ASN A 651 23.35 35.00 10.29
C ASN A 651 23.75 35.34 8.83
N GLY A 652 23.18 34.62 7.84
CA GLY A 652 23.56 34.77 6.46
C GLY A 652 25.01 34.33 6.14
N GLU A 653 25.75 33.81 7.13
CA GLU A 653 27.10 33.29 6.96
C GLU A 653 27.01 31.90 6.32
N SER A 654 27.53 31.80 5.10
CA SER A 654 27.53 30.57 4.35
C SER A 654 28.55 30.64 3.23
N PHE A 655 29.13 29.51 2.92
CA PHE A 655 29.92 29.34 1.73
C PHE A 655 29.01 29.21 0.52
N LYS A 656 29.12 30.15 -0.45
CA LYS A 656 28.27 30.18 -1.66
C LYS A 656 29.04 29.59 -2.84
N PHE A 657 28.36 28.80 -3.65
CA PHE A 657 28.92 28.25 -4.89
C PHE A 657 27.88 28.23 -6.02
N SER A 658 28.39 28.25 -7.25
CA SER A 658 27.57 28.03 -8.46
C SER A 658 27.56 26.53 -8.77
N PRO A 659 26.38 25.88 -8.88
CA PRO A 659 26.30 24.48 -9.29
C PRO A 659 26.85 24.22 -10.70
N VAL A 660 26.81 25.25 -11.58
CA VAL A 660 27.32 25.19 -12.96
C VAL A 660 28.83 25.44 -13.03
N HIS A 661 29.34 26.33 -12.15
CA HIS A 661 30.75 26.69 -12.09
C HIS A 661 31.31 26.55 -10.66
N PRO A 662 31.41 25.32 -10.10
CA PRO A 662 31.74 25.10 -8.69
C PRO A 662 33.13 25.57 -8.29
N LYS A 663 34.06 25.67 -9.24
CA LYS A 663 35.43 26.15 -9.01
C LYS A 663 35.56 27.67 -8.86
N ARG A 664 34.47 28.42 -9.15
CA ARG A 664 34.38 29.86 -8.90
C ARG A 664 34.02 30.11 -7.46
N SER A 665 34.83 30.88 -6.76
CA SER A 665 34.57 31.25 -5.36
C SER A 665 33.74 32.54 -5.30
N TYR A 666 32.62 32.50 -4.59
CA TYR A 666 31.90 33.70 -4.16
C TYR A 666 32.67 34.32 -2.98
N PRO A 667 32.66 35.66 -2.83
CA PRO A 667 33.14 36.28 -1.61
C PRO A 667 32.40 35.68 -0.41
N SER A 668 33.07 34.94 0.41
CA SER A 668 32.53 34.34 1.64
C SER A 668 33.44 34.66 2.81
N LYS A 669 32.86 34.89 3.98
CA LYS A 669 33.63 34.92 5.24
C LYS A 669 33.98 33.50 5.66
N THR A 670 35.09 33.33 6.34
CA THR A 670 35.39 32.11 7.08
C THR A 670 34.32 31.85 8.11
N GLN A 671 33.92 30.60 8.23
CA GLN A 671 32.95 30.21 9.25
C GLN A 671 33.69 30.06 10.61
N ASP A 672 33.35 30.91 11.58
CA ASP A 672 33.96 30.91 12.91
C ASP A 672 33.15 30.08 13.92
N PHE A 673 31.87 29.88 13.67
CA PHE A 673 30.96 29.13 14.55
C PHE A 673 30.01 28.23 13.75
N PHE A 674 29.52 27.19 14.41
CA PHE A 674 28.48 26.32 13.83
C PHE A 674 27.45 25.88 14.87
N TYR A 675 26.24 25.54 14.40
CA TYR A 675 25.20 25.04 15.28
C TYR A 675 25.29 23.51 15.42
N ALA A 676 25.23 23.02 16.65
CA ALA A 676 25.14 21.62 17.02
C ALA A 676 24.03 21.40 18.06
N LEU A 677 23.41 20.22 18.04
CA LEU A 677 22.43 19.83 19.05
C LEU A 677 23.13 19.25 20.26
N ASN A 678 22.94 19.86 21.42
CA ASN A 678 23.43 19.32 22.69
C ASN A 678 22.51 18.17 23.15
N LEU A 679 23.07 16.97 23.23
CA LEU A 679 22.33 15.74 23.57
C LEU A 679 22.04 15.63 25.07
N GLU A 680 22.79 16.33 25.92
CA GLU A 680 22.66 16.27 27.37
C GLU A 680 21.79 17.39 27.94
N ALA A 681 21.56 18.46 27.17
CA ALA A 681 20.71 19.55 27.56
C ALA A 681 19.24 19.10 27.71
N PRO A 682 18.58 19.44 28.86
CA PRO A 682 17.19 19.06 29.05
C PRO A 682 16.26 19.91 28.18
N PHE A 683 15.19 19.32 27.69
CA PHE A 683 14.13 20.04 26.99
C PHE A 683 13.16 20.67 28.00
N GLU A 684 13.19 22.00 28.16
CA GLU A 684 12.41 22.75 29.14
C GLU A 684 11.64 23.93 28.52
N PRO A 685 10.48 23.69 27.87
CA PRO A 685 9.72 24.72 27.12
C PRO A 685 9.41 25.98 27.95
N LEU A 686 9.04 25.81 29.23
CA LEU A 686 8.65 26.93 30.09
C LEU A 686 9.83 27.85 30.49
N LYS A 687 11.06 27.36 30.37
CA LYS A 687 12.26 28.16 30.62
C LYS A 687 12.73 28.96 29.41
N GLY A 688 12.06 28.77 28.24
CA GLY A 688 12.40 29.45 26.99
C GLY A 688 13.48 28.76 26.18
N ASN A 689 13.90 27.56 26.57
CA ASN A 689 14.81 26.71 25.80
C ASN A 689 13.97 25.69 25.01
N LEU A 690 13.53 26.09 23.82
CA LEU A 690 12.61 25.28 22.97
C LEU A 690 13.37 24.32 22.07
N ASP A 691 14.62 24.60 21.77
CA ASP A 691 15.54 23.69 21.10
C ASP A 691 16.86 23.63 21.84
N ASN A 692 17.58 22.54 21.73
CA ASN A 692 18.87 22.34 22.40
C ASN A 692 20.04 22.64 21.44
N LEU A 693 19.83 23.51 20.44
CA LEU A 693 20.89 23.95 19.55
C LEU A 693 21.82 24.96 20.23
N GLU A 694 23.09 24.65 20.19
CA GLU A 694 24.14 25.49 20.69
C GLU A 694 25.04 25.99 19.56
N LEU A 695 25.58 27.19 19.72
CA LEU A 695 26.56 27.78 18.81
C LEU A 695 27.95 27.45 19.30
N LEU A 696 28.65 26.57 18.62
CA LEU A 696 29.99 26.10 18.98
C LEU A 696 31.06 26.79 18.12
N PRO A 697 32.24 27.04 18.68
CA PRO A 697 33.37 27.53 17.91
C PRO A 697 33.85 26.45 16.91
N ILE A 698 34.33 26.89 15.75
CA ILE A 698 34.70 25.99 14.65
C ILE A 698 35.87 25.06 14.96
N GLU A 699 36.70 25.44 15.95
CA GLU A 699 37.82 24.64 16.44
C GLU A 699 37.36 23.26 16.95
N LYS A 700 36.15 23.18 17.48
CA LYS A 700 35.56 21.88 17.88
C LYS A 700 35.37 20.91 16.72
N ALA A 701 35.18 21.41 15.47
CA ALA A 701 35.10 20.56 14.31
C ALA A 701 36.42 19.86 13.98
N PHE A 702 37.55 20.46 14.36
CA PHE A 702 38.90 19.95 14.12
C PHE A 702 39.32 18.84 15.11
N GLU A 703 38.48 18.50 16.07
CA GLU A 703 38.67 17.33 16.95
C GLU A 703 38.41 16.01 16.18
N ASP A 704 37.63 16.02 15.09
CA ASP A 704 37.35 14.87 14.22
C ASP A 704 37.83 15.15 12.79
N LEU A 705 39.14 15.02 12.57
CA LEU A 705 39.78 15.33 11.29
C LEU A 705 39.34 14.39 10.16
N ASP A 706 39.04 13.13 10.46
CA ASP A 706 38.58 12.16 9.45
C ASP A 706 37.18 12.54 8.92
N GLY A 707 36.29 13.01 9.78
CA GLY A 707 34.94 13.45 9.40
C GLY A 707 34.90 14.70 8.53
N ILE A 708 35.96 15.50 8.55
CA ILE A 708 36.06 16.78 7.80
C ILE A 708 37.09 16.77 6.67
N LYS A 709 37.76 15.65 6.40
CA LYS A 709 38.86 15.52 5.45
C LYS A 709 38.62 16.18 4.08
N ASN A 710 37.41 16.11 3.57
CA ASN A 710 37.06 16.64 2.24
C ASN A 710 36.54 18.09 2.26
N ILE A 711 36.38 18.68 3.44
CA ILE A 711 35.79 20.03 3.61
C ILE A 711 36.69 21.00 4.36
N ALA A 712 37.77 20.50 4.95
CA ALA A 712 38.76 21.32 5.65
C ALA A 712 40.08 21.37 4.88
N SER A 713 40.84 22.46 5.08
CA SER A 713 42.17 22.67 4.53
C SER A 713 43.04 23.29 5.61
N THR A 714 44.33 23.07 5.53
CA THR A 714 45.33 23.67 6.45
C THR A 714 46.12 24.75 5.73
N PHE A 715 46.18 25.95 6.32
CA PHE A 715 47.00 27.06 5.85
C PHE A 715 48.30 27.05 6.58
N ASP A 716 49.42 26.86 5.85
CA ASP A 716 50.77 26.99 6.38
C ASP A 716 51.19 28.45 6.30
N SER A 717 51.32 29.08 7.47
CA SER A 717 51.74 30.48 7.53
C SER A 717 53.24 30.74 7.19
N SER A 718 54.04 29.68 7.11
CA SER A 718 55.48 29.78 6.76
C SER A 718 55.70 29.78 5.26
N THR A 719 54.91 28.98 4.52
CA THR A 719 54.98 28.87 3.04
C THR A 719 53.92 29.72 2.35
N PHE A 720 52.90 30.21 3.08
CA PHE A 720 51.69 30.84 2.54
C PHE A 720 50.91 29.96 1.61
N GLU A 721 51.03 28.64 1.75
CA GLU A 721 50.33 27.67 0.95
C GLU A 721 49.11 27.08 1.72
N LEU A 722 48.07 26.71 0.95
CA LEU A 722 46.89 26.01 1.46
C LEU A 722 46.99 24.52 1.07
N SER A 723 47.15 23.67 2.10
CA SER A 723 47.10 22.22 1.93
C SER A 723 45.67 21.74 2.10
N GLU A 724 45.22 20.84 1.21
CA GLU A 724 43.93 20.18 1.31
C GLU A 724 43.92 19.02 2.33
N ASP A 725 45.07 18.72 2.95
CA ASP A 725 45.14 17.73 4.03
C ASP A 725 45.01 18.44 5.40
N PRO A 726 43.91 18.20 6.13
CA PRO A 726 43.69 18.79 7.42
C PRO A 726 44.65 18.24 8.53
N ASN A 727 45.43 17.18 8.24
CA ASN A 727 46.39 16.62 9.18
C ASN A 727 47.73 17.35 9.20
N CYS A 728 47.98 18.23 8.18
CA CYS A 728 49.21 19.05 8.18
C CYS A 728 49.23 20.04 9.38
N GLU A 729 50.44 20.44 9.73
CA GLU A 729 50.64 21.53 10.71
C GLU A 729 50.26 22.87 10.09
N GLY A 730 49.51 23.69 10.82
CA GLY A 730 49.06 25.00 10.35
C GLY A 730 47.68 25.40 10.86
N ILE A 731 47.18 26.51 10.33
CA ILE A 731 45.85 27.02 10.67
C ILE A 731 44.77 26.28 9.87
N LYS A 732 43.89 25.55 10.58
CA LYS A 732 42.80 24.78 9.94
C LYS A 732 41.62 25.67 9.62
N GLN A 733 41.03 25.47 8.45
CA GLN A 733 39.89 26.23 7.95
C GLN A 733 38.90 25.33 7.23
N ILE A 734 37.61 25.62 7.27
CA ILE A 734 36.59 24.97 6.48
C ILE A 734 36.52 25.68 5.12
N THR A 735 36.88 25.01 4.05
CA THR A 735 37.01 25.58 2.71
C THR A 735 36.10 24.95 1.67
N TYR A 736 35.59 23.75 1.90
CA TYR A 736 34.82 22.92 0.96
C TYR A 736 35.54 22.63 -0.37
N ASN A 737 36.83 22.88 -0.46
CA ASN A 737 37.58 22.72 -1.68
C ASN A 737 37.59 21.28 -2.19
N GLY A 738 37.75 20.30 -1.30
CA GLY A 738 37.76 18.88 -1.63
C GLY A 738 36.52 18.40 -2.37
N ILE A 739 35.36 18.94 -1.99
CA ILE A 739 34.06 18.55 -2.59
C ILE A 739 33.62 19.44 -3.77
N LEU A 740 34.22 20.59 -3.95
CA LEU A 740 33.84 21.55 -5.00
C LEU A 740 34.90 21.70 -6.08
N LYS A 741 36.19 21.66 -5.72
CA LYS A 741 37.29 21.90 -6.65
C LYS A 741 37.94 20.62 -7.14
N TYR A 742 38.00 19.58 -6.30
CA TYR A 742 38.77 18.35 -6.56
C TYR A 742 37.94 17.13 -6.88
N ASP A 743 36.60 17.30 -7.02
CA ASP A 743 35.65 16.25 -7.39
C ASP A 743 35.68 14.97 -6.51
N THR A 744 36.18 15.10 -5.28
CA THR A 744 36.17 13.98 -4.29
C THR A 744 34.76 13.57 -3.88
N PHE A 745 33.82 14.50 -4.03
CA PHE A 745 32.39 14.30 -3.80
C PHE A 745 31.61 15.14 -4.83
N PRO A 746 30.72 14.59 -5.64
CA PRO A 746 30.08 15.29 -6.77
C PRO A 746 28.93 16.20 -6.36
N LEU A 747 29.07 16.98 -5.26
CA LEU A 747 28.01 17.80 -4.69
C LEU A 747 27.43 18.80 -5.70
N ALA A 748 28.27 19.51 -6.43
CA ALA A 748 27.83 20.52 -7.37
C ALA A 748 27.00 19.91 -8.52
N ASP A 749 27.42 18.77 -9.04
CA ASP A 749 26.67 18.04 -10.08
C ASP A 749 25.37 17.45 -9.53
N MET A 750 25.37 16.94 -8.30
CA MET A 750 24.14 16.51 -7.61
C MET A 750 23.15 17.66 -7.46
N VAL A 751 23.60 18.80 -6.94
CA VAL A 751 22.74 19.99 -6.74
C VAL A 751 22.21 20.48 -8.09
N LYS A 752 23.05 20.54 -9.14
CA LYS A 752 22.61 20.91 -10.50
C LYS A 752 21.52 19.99 -11.06
N ASN A 753 21.58 18.68 -10.77
CA ASN A 753 20.60 17.71 -11.24
C ASN A 753 19.31 17.69 -10.41
N ILE A 754 19.36 18.17 -9.17
CA ILE A 754 18.19 18.27 -8.29
C ILE A 754 17.42 19.57 -8.58
N LEU A 755 18.11 20.67 -8.86
CA LEU A 755 17.50 21.97 -9.17
C LEU A 755 16.91 22.01 -10.58
#